data_6912012b284a7b2168035496fc5a9343
#
_entry.id   6912012b284a7b2168035496fc5a9343
#
_cell.length_a   1.000
_cell.length_b   1.000
_cell.length_c   1.000
_cell.angle_alpha   90.00
_cell.angle_beta   90.00
_cell.angle_gamma   90.00
#
_symmetry.space_group_name_H-M   'P 1'
#
loop_
_entity.id
_entity.type
_entity.pdbx_description
1 polymer ?
#
loop_
_entity_poly.entity_id
_entity_poly.type
_entity_poly.pdbx_seq_one_letter_code
_entity_poly.pdbx_strand_id
1 'polypeptide(L)'
;MNRIKTTNLRTFRVYTKRYLKFDFVAAIVVFLVAIPLCLGIALASGAPFFSGIISGVIGGIVVGALSGSQVSVSGPAAGMAAVVVTAITQLGDFNIFLVALVLAGLVQIIIGLFKAGFVADYVPSNVVQGLLCAIGILLIIKQLPLAFTLSADFNELKAHLLETTEGFTLSPLLAITNHINSGAMLITFLSLGLLIFFDKTRNKVLKEIPAPIIVVVLGVLLNELFIWTDSVLVQNSPQLVNIPETDGIKDFLSQLEYPAWSSLTNPKVYLYGFIICIVASLETLLNLKAGERLDSLRRRSSTNQELVAQGVGNMAAGLVGGIPITSVIVRTSINIQAGSKTKASAILHGFFILIAVMMLPGTLNKIPLSSLAAILIYTGYKLNKPSIYKNIYAQGSDRFIPFIVTVISIIAFNLLAGILIGLTISLFYILKSNSQARIDIIKEIYPNGVISRMILPQQITFLNKAALIAELDSIPRYAQLIIDARYTQYIDKEILELLNEFKDEQAPAKQIAMNLTGFKDSYKIHNYIDFINVTTYDVQANLSPAQVLNVLNEGNQRFLHDTRIHRSNRIDIKHTAKMQHPIAVVLGCIDSRVPVETIFDMSFGDMFCVRVAGSVVNNDILASIEYACNVVKAKLIVILGHTRCGAIQAACDGIEKGHITELLNKIKPAIEAETQTTTNRTGQNTTFVTNVTQLNVAHTVHNIYHESEILHRMIDDDEIAIVGALYDVNSGRVVYKNYEQELIDFGGESNSVLAQKVAHVLQEAKLI
;
A
#
# COMPACT_ATOMS: atom_id res chain seq x y z
N MET A 1 2.13 7.35 25.95
CA MET A 1 1.59 6.93 27.27
C MET A 1 1.20 8.16 28.08
N ASN A 2 0.07 8.83 27.74
CA ASN A 2 -0.59 9.86 28.59
C ASN A 2 -1.81 10.42 27.85
N ARG A 3 -2.92 9.68 27.85
CA ARG A 3 -4.31 10.17 27.66
C ARG A 3 -5.32 9.07 28.00
N ILE A 4 -5.11 8.36 29.09
CA ILE A 4 -6.20 7.80 29.87
C ILE A 4 -6.41 8.81 31.00
N LYS A 5 -6.92 9.97 30.68
CA LYS A 5 -7.44 10.90 31.67
C LYS A 5 -8.97 10.79 31.65
N THR A 6 -9.46 10.10 32.67
CA THR A 6 -10.73 10.39 33.38
C THR A 6 -11.77 11.00 32.44
N THR A 7 -12.53 10.16 31.77
CA THR A 7 -13.83 10.56 31.24
C THR A 7 -14.64 11.04 32.45
N ASN A 8 -14.75 12.35 32.59
CA ASN A 8 -15.44 12.99 33.66
C ASN A 8 -16.82 12.33 33.83
N LEU A 9 -17.11 11.82 35.01
CA LEU A 9 -18.44 11.31 35.39
C LEU A 9 -19.57 12.29 35.00
N ARG A 10 -19.27 13.57 34.90
CA ARG A 10 -20.17 14.60 34.37
C ARG A 10 -20.48 14.43 32.89
N THR A 11 -19.49 14.11 32.06
CA THR A 11 -19.65 13.89 30.58
C THR A 11 -20.47 12.62 30.34
N PHE A 12 -20.23 11.57 31.13
CA PHE A 12 -21.00 10.32 31.07
C PHE A 12 -22.47 10.56 31.48
N ARG A 13 -22.72 11.32 32.55
CA ARG A 13 -24.10 11.67 33.00
C ARG A 13 -24.88 12.51 31.98
N VAL A 14 -24.22 13.49 31.33
CA VAL A 14 -24.86 14.33 30.32
C VAL A 14 -25.14 13.55 29.04
N TYR A 15 -24.20 12.72 28.62
CA TYR A 15 -24.33 11.90 27.42
C TYR A 15 -25.41 10.83 27.58
N THR A 16 -25.45 10.14 28.73
CA THR A 16 -26.42 9.09 29.02
C THR A 16 -27.84 9.66 29.11
N LYS A 17 -28.05 10.80 29.79
CA LYS A 17 -29.38 11.44 29.88
C LYS A 17 -29.92 11.87 28.50
N ARG A 18 -29.08 12.31 27.58
CA ARG A 18 -29.50 12.80 26.25
C ARG A 18 -29.86 11.68 25.28
N TYR A 19 -29.17 10.54 25.34
CA TYR A 19 -29.32 9.45 24.38
C TYR A 19 -29.94 8.17 24.93
N LEU A 20 -30.14 8.07 26.27
CA LEU A 20 -30.60 6.85 26.93
C LEU A 20 -31.94 6.34 26.36
N LYS A 21 -32.87 7.22 26.01
CA LYS A 21 -34.17 6.83 25.43
C LYS A 21 -34.01 6.12 24.07
N PHE A 22 -33.05 6.54 23.24
CA PHE A 22 -32.77 5.91 21.95
C PHE A 22 -32.06 4.58 22.14
N ASP A 23 -31.07 4.55 23.06
CA ASP A 23 -30.30 3.33 23.33
C ASP A 23 -31.18 2.29 24.05
N PHE A 24 -32.14 2.69 24.86
CA PHE A 24 -33.10 1.79 25.53
C PHE A 24 -34.03 1.08 24.52
N VAL A 25 -34.61 1.84 23.58
CA VAL A 25 -35.43 1.24 22.48
C VAL A 25 -34.62 0.33 21.64
N ALA A 26 -33.41 0.76 21.23
CA ALA A 26 -32.52 -0.07 20.45
C ALA A 26 -32.11 -1.36 21.21
N ALA A 27 -31.84 -1.27 22.49
CA ALA A 27 -31.51 -2.41 23.34
C ALA A 27 -32.64 -3.45 23.39
N ILE A 28 -33.90 -3.02 23.49
CA ILE A 28 -35.07 -3.92 23.45
C ILE A 28 -35.13 -4.64 22.10
N VAL A 29 -35.00 -3.91 20.98
CA VAL A 29 -35.07 -4.49 19.65
C VAL A 29 -33.91 -5.51 19.44
N VAL A 30 -32.70 -5.17 19.88
CA VAL A 30 -31.53 -6.09 19.77
C VAL A 30 -31.72 -7.31 20.67
N PHE A 31 -32.20 -7.14 21.91
CA PHE A 31 -32.49 -8.21 22.86
C PHE A 31 -33.47 -9.22 22.28
N LEU A 32 -34.55 -8.77 21.69
CA LEU A 32 -35.59 -9.60 21.13
C LEU A 32 -35.03 -10.50 19.97
N VAL A 33 -34.08 -9.98 19.18
CA VAL A 33 -33.40 -10.75 18.13
C VAL A 33 -32.30 -11.64 18.70
N ALA A 34 -31.64 -11.19 19.77
CA ALA A 34 -30.48 -11.87 20.32
C ALA A 34 -30.82 -13.23 20.95
N ILE A 35 -31.96 -13.38 21.62
CA ILE A 35 -32.35 -14.64 22.28
C ILE A 35 -32.44 -15.79 21.29
N PRO A 36 -33.27 -15.74 20.22
CA PRO A 36 -33.34 -16.84 19.27
C PRO A 36 -31.98 -17.17 18.63
N LEU A 37 -31.18 -16.14 18.33
CA LEU A 37 -29.86 -16.33 17.76
C LEU A 37 -28.86 -16.96 18.75
N CYS A 38 -28.90 -16.61 20.03
CA CYS A 38 -28.05 -17.22 21.05
C CYS A 38 -28.36 -18.71 21.19
N LEU A 39 -29.65 -19.07 21.29
CA LEU A 39 -30.12 -20.44 21.39
C LEU A 39 -29.77 -21.25 20.13
N GLY A 40 -30.08 -20.69 18.95
CA GLY A 40 -29.79 -21.34 17.68
C GLY A 40 -28.31 -21.57 17.45
N ILE A 41 -27.43 -20.61 17.80
CA ILE A 41 -25.98 -20.75 17.66
C ILE A 41 -25.43 -21.79 18.66
N ALA A 42 -25.92 -21.83 19.90
CA ALA A 42 -25.55 -22.89 20.85
C ALA A 42 -25.89 -24.25 20.30
N LEU A 43 -27.11 -24.42 19.78
CA LEU A 43 -27.55 -25.63 19.10
C LEU A 43 -26.65 -26.02 17.93
N ALA A 44 -26.38 -25.08 17.01
CA ALA A 44 -25.51 -25.27 15.87
C ALA A 44 -24.06 -25.61 16.26
N SER A 45 -23.65 -25.17 17.46
CA SER A 45 -22.32 -25.41 18.04
C SER A 45 -22.23 -26.75 18.81
N GLY A 46 -23.30 -27.50 18.93
CA GLY A 46 -23.35 -28.69 19.77
C GLY A 46 -23.13 -28.41 21.26
N ALA A 47 -23.29 -27.18 21.69
CA ALA A 47 -23.13 -26.73 23.07
C ALA A 47 -24.47 -26.68 23.78
N PRO A 48 -24.52 -26.73 25.14
CA PRO A 48 -25.74 -26.50 25.90
C PRO A 48 -26.40 -25.16 25.52
N PHE A 49 -27.74 -25.13 25.46
CA PHE A 49 -28.47 -23.88 25.11
C PHE A 49 -28.13 -22.73 26.02
N PHE A 50 -27.93 -23.03 27.30
CA PHE A 50 -27.56 -22.04 28.29
C PHE A 50 -26.24 -21.34 28.01
N SER A 51 -25.26 -22.04 27.41
CA SER A 51 -23.96 -21.49 27.01
C SER A 51 -24.06 -20.36 25.99
N GLY A 52 -25.02 -20.47 25.05
CA GLY A 52 -25.27 -19.40 24.08
C GLY A 52 -25.82 -18.12 24.73
N ILE A 53 -26.69 -18.30 25.74
CA ILE A 53 -27.27 -17.21 26.50
C ILE A 53 -26.19 -16.53 27.35
N ILE A 54 -25.39 -17.30 28.09
CA ILE A 54 -24.23 -16.78 28.85
C ILE A 54 -23.35 -15.90 27.97
N SER A 55 -23.02 -16.38 26.78
CA SER A 55 -22.20 -15.61 25.82
C SER A 55 -22.91 -14.35 25.34
N GLY A 56 -24.23 -14.36 25.18
CA GLY A 56 -25.03 -13.18 24.89
C GLY A 56 -24.97 -12.14 25.99
N VAL A 57 -25.10 -12.57 27.27
CA VAL A 57 -24.99 -11.72 28.45
C VAL A 57 -23.59 -11.12 28.55
N ILE A 58 -22.55 -11.91 28.50
CA ILE A 58 -21.16 -11.46 28.62
C ILE A 58 -20.78 -10.56 27.44
N GLY A 59 -21.17 -10.90 26.22
CA GLY A 59 -20.95 -10.09 25.03
C GLY A 59 -21.60 -8.72 25.11
N GLY A 60 -22.85 -8.67 25.65
CA GLY A 60 -23.56 -7.42 25.90
C GLY A 60 -22.93 -6.59 27.02
N ILE A 61 -22.76 -7.17 28.20
CA ILE A 61 -22.33 -6.44 29.40
C ILE A 61 -20.81 -6.22 29.41
N VAL A 62 -20.03 -7.29 29.40
CA VAL A 62 -18.57 -7.21 29.58
C VAL A 62 -17.91 -6.62 28.36
N VAL A 63 -18.15 -7.21 27.19
CA VAL A 63 -17.54 -6.71 25.95
C VAL A 63 -18.09 -5.34 25.59
N GLY A 64 -19.40 -5.11 25.70
CA GLY A 64 -20.01 -3.81 25.47
C GLY A 64 -19.45 -2.69 26.35
N ALA A 65 -19.09 -2.99 27.60
CA ALA A 65 -18.47 -2.03 28.50
C ALA A 65 -17.02 -1.69 28.09
N LEU A 66 -16.22 -2.69 27.69
CA LEU A 66 -14.79 -2.56 27.38
C LEU A 66 -14.54 -2.14 25.93
N SER A 67 -15.45 -2.44 25.01
CA SER A 67 -15.35 -2.11 23.60
C SER A 67 -15.16 -0.62 23.34
N GLY A 68 -14.34 -0.28 22.37
CA GLY A 68 -14.19 1.08 21.86
C GLY A 68 -15.32 1.52 20.92
N SER A 69 -16.12 0.59 20.43
CA SER A 69 -17.23 0.86 19.51
C SER A 69 -18.45 1.42 20.26
N GLN A 70 -19.13 2.36 19.61
CA GLN A 70 -20.36 2.95 20.13
C GLN A 70 -21.63 2.22 19.64
N VAL A 71 -21.51 1.36 18.63
CA VAL A 71 -22.66 0.74 17.98
C VAL A 71 -22.54 -0.77 17.87
N SER A 72 -21.35 -1.33 18.03
CA SER A 72 -21.11 -2.77 17.92
C SER A 72 -21.82 -3.53 19.03
N VAL A 73 -22.42 -4.65 18.67
CA VAL A 73 -23.04 -5.60 19.59
C VAL A 73 -22.34 -6.93 19.46
N SER A 74 -21.81 -7.41 20.60
CA SER A 74 -21.08 -8.68 20.68
C SER A 74 -21.95 -9.77 21.28
N GLY A 75 -21.61 -11.02 20.95
CA GLY A 75 -22.29 -12.20 21.44
C GLY A 75 -21.87 -13.44 20.63
N PRO A 76 -22.51 -14.61 20.84
CA PRO A 76 -22.22 -15.78 20.05
C PRO A 76 -22.53 -15.51 18.56
N ALA A 77 -21.64 -15.96 17.68
CA ALA A 77 -21.73 -15.74 16.25
C ALA A 77 -21.90 -17.04 15.45
N ALA A 78 -22.74 -16.98 14.44
CA ALA A 78 -22.99 -18.12 13.56
C ALA A 78 -21.69 -18.60 12.86
N GLY A 79 -20.77 -17.68 12.58
CA GLY A 79 -19.47 -17.96 12.01
C GLY A 79 -18.58 -18.86 12.87
N MET A 80 -18.75 -18.80 14.18
CA MET A 80 -17.98 -19.62 15.12
C MET A 80 -18.58 -21.02 15.32
N ALA A 81 -19.84 -21.29 14.95
CA ALA A 81 -20.52 -22.54 15.27
C ALA A 81 -19.78 -23.78 14.74
N ALA A 82 -19.28 -23.73 13.50
CA ALA A 82 -18.53 -24.84 12.92
C ALA A 82 -17.21 -25.12 13.66
N VAL A 83 -16.50 -24.05 14.07
CA VAL A 83 -15.25 -24.14 14.84
C VAL A 83 -15.51 -24.75 16.21
N VAL A 84 -16.56 -24.32 16.88
CA VAL A 84 -16.96 -24.78 18.23
C VAL A 84 -17.35 -26.26 18.21
N VAL A 85 -18.19 -26.67 17.24
CA VAL A 85 -18.55 -28.10 17.09
C VAL A 85 -17.28 -28.93 16.89
N THR A 86 -16.41 -28.57 15.96
CA THR A 86 -15.18 -29.32 15.71
C THR A 86 -14.30 -29.37 16.95
N ALA A 87 -14.15 -28.27 17.67
CA ALA A 87 -13.35 -28.20 18.88
C ALA A 87 -13.93 -29.10 19.99
N ILE A 88 -15.25 -29.05 20.28
CA ILE A 88 -15.89 -29.89 21.27
C ILE A 88 -15.71 -31.36 20.92
N THR A 89 -15.94 -31.74 19.66
CA THR A 89 -15.81 -33.14 19.21
C THR A 89 -14.37 -33.65 19.33
N GLN A 90 -13.39 -32.88 18.90
CA GLN A 90 -11.99 -33.30 18.92
C GLN A 90 -11.37 -33.29 20.33
N LEU A 91 -11.91 -32.49 21.24
CA LEU A 91 -11.51 -32.44 22.64
C LEU A 91 -12.29 -33.47 23.48
N GLY A 92 -13.44 -33.95 22.99
CA GLY A 92 -14.24 -35.02 23.60
C GLY A 92 -15.20 -34.54 24.70
N ASP A 93 -15.03 -33.32 25.24
CA ASP A 93 -15.88 -32.79 26.32
C ASP A 93 -16.00 -31.27 26.22
N PHE A 94 -17.19 -30.75 26.56
CA PHE A 94 -17.45 -29.32 26.58
C PHE A 94 -16.61 -28.58 27.65
N ASN A 95 -16.38 -29.18 28.82
CA ASN A 95 -15.57 -28.56 29.89
C ASN A 95 -14.09 -28.45 29.52
N ILE A 96 -13.58 -29.37 28.67
CA ILE A 96 -12.22 -29.27 28.08
C ILE A 96 -12.19 -28.15 27.04
N PHE A 97 -13.22 -28.01 26.21
CA PHE A 97 -13.36 -26.92 25.25
C PHE A 97 -13.35 -25.54 25.95
N LEU A 98 -13.94 -25.41 27.15
CA LEU A 98 -13.93 -24.16 27.91
C LEU A 98 -12.52 -23.71 28.24
N VAL A 99 -11.58 -24.62 28.52
CA VAL A 99 -10.17 -24.31 28.75
C VAL A 99 -9.54 -23.72 27.48
N ALA A 100 -9.83 -24.32 26.31
CA ALA A 100 -9.36 -23.79 25.03
C ALA A 100 -9.91 -22.39 24.77
N LEU A 101 -11.16 -22.11 25.15
CA LEU A 101 -11.78 -20.79 25.00
C LEU A 101 -11.13 -19.75 25.94
N VAL A 102 -10.81 -20.10 27.19
CA VAL A 102 -10.05 -19.21 28.09
C VAL A 102 -8.68 -18.87 27.50
N LEU A 103 -7.96 -19.87 26.98
CA LEU A 103 -6.66 -19.64 26.33
C LEU A 103 -6.82 -18.78 25.08
N ALA A 104 -7.86 -18.98 24.26
CA ALA A 104 -8.16 -18.13 23.11
C ALA A 104 -8.34 -16.68 23.52
N GLY A 105 -9.13 -16.42 24.59
CA GLY A 105 -9.33 -15.08 25.15
C GLY A 105 -8.02 -14.44 25.64
N LEU A 106 -7.17 -15.21 26.32
CA LEU A 106 -5.87 -14.75 26.77
C LEU A 106 -4.97 -14.33 25.59
N VAL A 107 -4.89 -15.17 24.56
CA VAL A 107 -4.08 -14.87 23.36
C VAL A 107 -4.64 -13.63 22.64
N GLN A 108 -5.98 -13.46 22.55
CA GLN A 108 -6.58 -12.25 21.99
C GLN A 108 -6.19 -10.96 22.74
N ILE A 109 -6.17 -11.03 24.10
CA ILE A 109 -5.71 -9.90 24.92
C ILE A 109 -4.25 -9.57 24.61
N ILE A 110 -3.39 -10.58 24.54
CA ILE A 110 -1.97 -10.42 24.22
C ILE A 110 -1.82 -9.76 22.84
N ILE A 111 -2.48 -10.28 21.80
CA ILE A 111 -2.47 -9.72 20.44
C ILE A 111 -2.94 -8.24 20.44
N GLY A 112 -3.99 -7.93 21.18
CA GLY A 112 -4.50 -6.57 21.30
C GLY A 112 -3.52 -5.61 22.00
N LEU A 113 -2.85 -6.05 23.08
CA LEU A 113 -1.84 -5.27 23.80
C LEU A 113 -0.57 -5.03 22.96
N PHE A 114 -0.14 -6.00 22.18
CA PHE A 114 0.97 -5.86 21.23
C PHE A 114 0.60 -5.05 19.98
N LYS A 115 -0.62 -4.51 19.93
CA LYS A 115 -1.13 -3.68 18.82
C LYS A 115 -1.16 -4.41 17.47
N ALA A 116 -1.27 -5.73 17.47
CA ALA A 116 -1.29 -6.54 16.26
C ALA A 116 -2.66 -6.57 15.54
N GLY A 117 -3.62 -5.75 15.94
CA GLY A 117 -4.92 -5.62 15.26
C GLY A 117 -4.85 -5.16 13.81
N PHE A 118 -3.71 -4.59 13.39
CA PHE A 118 -3.45 -4.24 11.99
C PHE A 118 -3.35 -5.47 11.06
N VAL A 119 -3.03 -6.66 11.59
CA VAL A 119 -2.89 -7.90 10.80
C VAL A 119 -4.16 -8.20 10.01
N ALA A 120 -5.32 -7.88 10.55
CA ALA A 120 -6.60 -8.05 9.85
C ALA A 120 -6.72 -7.19 8.58
N ASP A 121 -5.93 -6.12 8.45
CA ASP A 121 -5.92 -5.29 7.24
C ASP A 121 -5.19 -5.96 6.07
N TYR A 122 -4.34 -6.94 6.36
CA TYR A 122 -3.57 -7.69 5.36
C TYR A 122 -4.28 -8.98 4.90
N VAL A 123 -5.38 -9.39 5.55
CA VAL A 123 -6.16 -10.54 5.09
C VAL A 123 -6.98 -10.13 3.86
N PRO A 124 -6.77 -10.77 2.70
CA PRO A 124 -7.50 -10.43 1.49
C PRO A 124 -9.01 -10.61 1.64
N SER A 125 -9.78 -9.61 1.23
CA SER A 125 -11.24 -9.58 1.40
C SER A 125 -11.97 -10.73 0.69
N ASN A 126 -11.40 -11.26 -0.39
CA ASN A 126 -11.92 -12.41 -1.13
C ASN A 126 -11.83 -13.72 -0.32
N VAL A 127 -10.72 -13.94 0.41
CA VAL A 127 -10.57 -15.09 1.32
C VAL A 127 -11.58 -15.02 2.46
N VAL A 128 -11.74 -13.82 3.04
CA VAL A 128 -12.74 -13.60 4.10
C VAL A 128 -14.17 -13.84 3.62
N GLN A 129 -14.51 -13.36 2.43
CA GLN A 129 -15.83 -13.63 1.85
C GLN A 129 -16.01 -15.11 1.55
N GLY A 130 -14.97 -15.81 1.11
CA GLY A 130 -14.95 -17.26 0.93
C GLY A 130 -15.23 -17.99 2.24
N LEU A 131 -14.57 -17.56 3.32
CA LEU A 131 -14.81 -18.08 4.67
C LEU A 131 -16.28 -17.93 5.09
N LEU A 132 -16.85 -16.72 4.96
CA LEU A 132 -18.25 -16.47 5.34
C LEU A 132 -19.23 -17.28 4.50
N CYS A 133 -18.98 -17.45 3.19
CA CYS A 133 -19.79 -18.29 2.33
C CYS A 133 -19.72 -19.77 2.72
N ALA A 134 -18.51 -20.28 2.98
CA ALA A 134 -18.33 -21.68 3.42
C ALA A 134 -19.04 -21.94 4.75
N ILE A 135 -18.91 -21.03 5.72
CA ILE A 135 -19.64 -21.10 6.99
C ILE A 135 -21.16 -21.11 6.76
N GLY A 136 -21.65 -20.26 5.85
CA GLY A 136 -23.08 -20.23 5.51
C GLY A 136 -23.56 -21.57 4.92
N ILE A 137 -22.78 -22.20 4.05
CA ILE A 137 -23.10 -23.53 3.49
C ILE A 137 -23.10 -24.60 4.58
N LEU A 138 -22.04 -24.63 5.40
CA LEU A 138 -21.95 -25.59 6.51
C LEU A 138 -23.10 -25.42 7.52
N LEU A 139 -23.49 -24.15 7.79
CA LEU A 139 -24.61 -23.86 8.67
C LEU A 139 -25.93 -24.41 8.11
N ILE A 140 -26.21 -24.20 6.82
CA ILE A 140 -27.39 -24.76 6.17
C ILE A 140 -27.39 -26.30 6.30
N ILE A 141 -26.30 -26.95 5.89
CA ILE A 141 -26.20 -28.43 5.88
C ILE A 141 -26.43 -29.01 7.27
N LYS A 142 -25.85 -28.42 8.31
CA LYS A 142 -26.00 -28.90 9.70
C LYS A 142 -27.37 -28.63 10.29
N GLN A 143 -28.14 -27.69 9.77
CA GLN A 143 -29.48 -27.37 10.28
C GLN A 143 -30.61 -28.14 9.53
N LEU A 144 -30.36 -28.69 8.34
CA LEU A 144 -31.35 -29.42 7.57
C LEU A 144 -31.94 -30.62 8.34
N PRO A 145 -31.17 -31.46 9.05
CA PRO A 145 -31.74 -32.53 9.84
C PRO A 145 -32.70 -32.05 10.91
N LEU A 146 -32.37 -31.00 11.66
CA LEU A 146 -33.20 -30.40 12.71
C LEU A 146 -34.50 -29.76 12.17
N ALA A 147 -34.47 -29.35 10.90
CA ALA A 147 -35.63 -28.82 10.20
C ALA A 147 -36.65 -29.85 9.79
N PHE A 148 -36.25 -31.13 9.62
CA PHE A 148 -37.07 -32.16 8.98
C PHE A 148 -37.28 -33.44 9.77
N THR A 149 -36.50 -33.79 10.84
CA THR A 149 -36.47 -35.13 11.43
C THR A 149 -37.20 -35.29 12.77
N LEU A 150 -37.53 -36.55 13.11
CA LEU A 150 -38.17 -36.99 14.36
C LEU A 150 -37.17 -37.10 15.53
N SER A 151 -37.75 -37.05 16.72
CA SER A 151 -37.08 -37.00 18.01
C SER A 151 -36.42 -38.29 18.52
N ALA A 152 -36.85 -39.44 18.06
CA ALA A 152 -36.36 -40.74 18.60
C ALA A 152 -34.87 -40.95 18.29
N ASP A 153 -34.39 -40.43 17.13
CA ASP A 153 -33.02 -40.58 16.66
C ASP A 153 -32.15 -39.34 16.88
N PHE A 154 -32.65 -38.36 17.66
CA PHE A 154 -31.90 -37.12 17.87
C PHE A 154 -30.53 -37.34 18.52
N ASN A 155 -30.43 -38.30 19.44
CA ASN A 155 -29.15 -38.65 20.07
C ASN A 155 -28.24 -39.43 19.12
N GLU A 156 -28.79 -40.34 18.30
CA GLU A 156 -28.05 -41.03 17.20
C GLU A 156 -27.68 -40.03 16.10
N LEU A 157 -28.62 -39.18 15.70
CA LEU A 157 -28.34 -38.11 14.72
C LEU A 157 -27.33 -37.11 15.24
N LYS A 158 -27.37 -36.76 16.53
CA LYS A 158 -26.37 -35.93 17.19
C LYS A 158 -25.02 -36.64 17.25
N ALA A 159 -24.96 -37.92 17.51
CA ALA A 159 -23.76 -38.73 17.47
C ALA A 159 -23.19 -38.77 16.03
N HIS A 160 -24.02 -39.07 15.02
CA HIS A 160 -23.61 -39.03 13.61
C HIS A 160 -23.17 -37.65 13.12
N LEU A 161 -23.81 -36.55 13.54
CA LEU A 161 -23.40 -35.20 13.23
C LEU A 161 -22.07 -34.80 13.90
N LEU A 162 -21.78 -35.43 15.05
CA LEU A 162 -20.55 -35.24 15.80
C LEU A 162 -19.40 -36.12 15.30
N GLU A 163 -19.69 -37.34 14.80
CA GLU A 163 -18.70 -38.29 14.27
C GLU A 163 -18.15 -37.87 12.89
N THR A 164 -18.88 -37.09 12.11
CA THR A 164 -18.45 -36.65 10.77
C THR A 164 -17.54 -35.40 10.84
N THR A 165 -16.37 -35.55 11.45
CA THR A 165 -15.45 -34.44 11.70
C THR A 165 -14.37 -34.25 10.62
N GLU A 166 -14.23 -35.20 9.69
CA GLU A 166 -13.26 -35.09 8.57
C GLU A 166 -13.98 -35.05 7.22
N GLY A 167 -14.27 -33.83 6.74
CA GLY A 167 -14.77 -33.63 5.39
C GLY A 167 -16.29 -33.64 5.22
N PHE A 168 -16.73 -33.25 4.03
CA PHE A 168 -18.12 -33.22 3.61
C PHE A 168 -18.66 -34.67 3.49
N THR A 169 -19.55 -35.06 4.38
CA THR A 169 -20.30 -36.33 4.24
C THR A 169 -21.78 -36.05 3.93
N LEU A 170 -22.30 -36.73 2.94
CA LEU A 170 -23.74 -36.72 2.57
C LEU A 170 -24.61 -37.50 3.55
N SER A 171 -23.99 -38.19 4.53
CA SER A 171 -24.72 -39.05 5.51
C SER A 171 -25.82 -38.32 6.29
N PRO A 172 -25.67 -37.03 6.70
CA PRO A 172 -26.76 -36.31 7.33
C PRO A 172 -27.95 -36.04 6.42
N LEU A 173 -27.72 -35.92 5.11
CA LEU A 173 -28.80 -35.73 4.13
C LEU A 173 -29.54 -37.04 3.84
N LEU A 174 -28.86 -38.19 3.89
CA LEU A 174 -29.46 -39.50 3.73
C LEU A 174 -30.30 -39.91 4.95
N ALA A 175 -29.90 -39.47 6.16
CA ALA A 175 -30.67 -39.71 7.39
C ALA A 175 -32.03 -39.00 7.39
N ILE A 176 -32.20 -37.91 6.65
CA ILE A 176 -33.48 -37.17 6.53
C ILE A 176 -34.56 -38.00 5.86
N THR A 177 -34.19 -38.88 4.92
CA THR A 177 -35.17 -39.61 4.10
C THR A 177 -35.98 -40.68 4.86
N ASN A 178 -35.47 -41.13 6.00
CA ASN A 178 -36.07 -42.27 6.73
C ASN A 178 -36.98 -41.84 7.90
N HIS A 179 -36.90 -40.59 8.38
CA HIS A 179 -37.60 -40.16 9.61
C HIS A 179 -38.10 -38.69 9.53
N ILE A 180 -39.05 -38.40 8.65
CA ILE A 180 -39.59 -37.05 8.45
C ILE A 180 -40.66 -36.76 9.50
N ASN A 181 -40.53 -35.64 10.26
CA ASN A 181 -41.58 -35.11 11.12
C ASN A 181 -42.36 -34.02 10.38
N SER A 182 -43.61 -34.31 10.06
CA SER A 182 -44.47 -33.37 9.33
C SER A 182 -44.71 -32.05 10.08
N GLY A 183 -44.76 -32.10 11.43
CA GLY A 183 -44.90 -30.86 12.25
C GLY A 183 -43.68 -29.97 12.21
N ALA A 184 -42.47 -30.54 12.36
CA ALA A 184 -41.21 -29.80 12.22
C ALA A 184 -41.06 -29.19 10.85
N MET A 185 -41.37 -29.98 9.81
CA MET A 185 -41.33 -29.55 8.42
C MET A 185 -42.31 -28.38 8.15
N LEU A 186 -43.53 -28.46 8.64
CA LEU A 186 -44.54 -27.40 8.50
C LEU A 186 -44.09 -26.09 9.18
N ILE A 187 -43.61 -26.17 10.42
CA ILE A 187 -43.11 -24.99 11.16
C ILE A 187 -41.91 -24.41 10.45
N THR A 188 -40.97 -25.25 9.95
CA THR A 188 -39.80 -24.77 9.22
C THR A 188 -40.16 -24.04 7.92
N PHE A 189 -41.04 -24.61 7.09
CA PHE A 189 -41.44 -23.97 5.83
C PHE A 189 -42.20 -22.64 6.05
N LEU A 190 -43.11 -22.61 7.02
CA LEU A 190 -43.83 -21.37 7.37
C LEU A 190 -42.86 -20.32 7.91
N SER A 191 -41.90 -20.73 8.74
CA SER A 191 -40.85 -19.88 9.26
C SER A 191 -39.96 -19.28 8.16
N LEU A 192 -39.48 -20.11 7.23
CA LEU A 192 -38.70 -19.67 6.09
C LEU A 192 -39.49 -18.73 5.18
N GLY A 193 -40.77 -19.11 4.87
CA GLY A 193 -41.65 -18.25 4.09
C GLY A 193 -41.83 -16.87 4.72
N LEU A 194 -42.02 -16.81 6.03
CA LEU A 194 -42.14 -15.59 6.78
C LEU A 194 -40.85 -14.75 6.75
N LEU A 195 -39.69 -15.38 6.97
CA LEU A 195 -38.39 -14.70 6.90
C LEU A 195 -38.13 -14.09 5.52
N ILE A 196 -38.48 -14.82 4.45
CA ILE A 196 -38.33 -14.34 3.05
C ILE A 196 -39.33 -13.20 2.79
N PHE A 197 -40.56 -13.30 3.27
CA PHE A 197 -41.56 -12.27 3.14
C PHE A 197 -41.12 -10.95 3.79
N PHE A 198 -40.62 -11.00 5.03
CA PHE A 198 -40.12 -9.81 5.74
C PHE A 198 -38.87 -9.22 5.08
N ASP A 199 -38.00 -10.03 4.52
CA ASP A 199 -36.78 -9.55 3.81
C ASP A 199 -37.14 -8.82 2.53
N LYS A 200 -38.16 -9.28 1.78
CA LYS A 200 -38.60 -8.71 0.51
C LYS A 200 -39.64 -7.59 0.64
N THR A 201 -40.27 -7.43 1.81
CA THR A 201 -41.32 -6.41 2.00
C THR A 201 -40.76 -4.99 1.82
N ARG A 202 -41.54 -4.12 1.17
CA ARG A 202 -41.22 -2.69 1.02
C ARG A 202 -41.87 -1.80 2.08
N ASN A 203 -42.76 -2.37 2.90
CA ASN A 203 -43.48 -1.61 3.94
C ASN A 203 -42.51 -1.27 5.09
N LYS A 204 -42.36 0.04 5.37
CA LYS A 204 -41.45 0.56 6.40
C LYS A 204 -41.80 0.04 7.80
N VAL A 205 -43.07 -0.05 8.14
CA VAL A 205 -43.55 -0.49 9.49
C VAL A 205 -43.20 -1.97 9.67
N LEU A 206 -43.41 -2.82 8.68
CA LEU A 206 -43.07 -4.24 8.76
C LEU A 206 -41.56 -4.49 8.84
N LYS A 207 -40.74 -3.60 8.26
CA LYS A 207 -39.29 -3.69 8.36
C LYS A 207 -38.71 -3.37 9.74
N GLU A 208 -39.46 -2.63 10.55
CA GLU A 208 -39.05 -2.30 11.92
C GLU A 208 -39.23 -3.49 12.87
N ILE A 209 -40.09 -4.47 12.49
CA ILE A 209 -40.34 -5.66 13.31
C ILE A 209 -39.28 -6.72 13.00
N PRO A 210 -38.53 -7.21 13.99
CA PRO A 210 -37.53 -8.24 13.78
C PRO A 210 -38.15 -9.60 13.40
N ALA A 211 -38.01 -10.02 12.15
CA ALA A 211 -38.58 -11.26 11.63
C ALA A 211 -38.26 -12.51 12.48
N PRO A 212 -37.06 -12.71 13.06
CA PRO A 212 -36.77 -13.88 13.91
C PRO A 212 -37.70 -14.04 15.09
N ILE A 213 -38.19 -12.93 15.71
CA ILE A 213 -39.14 -13.00 16.84
C ILE A 213 -40.49 -13.52 16.38
N ILE A 214 -40.98 -12.96 15.25
CA ILE A 214 -42.28 -13.37 14.72
C ILE A 214 -42.24 -14.87 14.37
N VAL A 215 -41.12 -15.36 13.84
CA VAL A 215 -40.91 -16.79 13.56
C VAL A 215 -40.96 -17.63 14.82
N VAL A 216 -40.28 -17.19 15.88
CA VAL A 216 -40.32 -17.91 17.18
C VAL A 216 -41.71 -17.90 17.77
N VAL A 217 -42.39 -16.74 17.82
CA VAL A 217 -43.77 -16.64 18.31
C VAL A 217 -44.73 -17.49 17.49
N LEU A 218 -44.61 -17.45 16.16
CA LEU A 218 -45.39 -18.32 15.27
C LEU A 218 -45.17 -19.79 15.57
N GLY A 219 -43.92 -20.21 15.73
CA GLY A 219 -43.56 -21.61 16.03
C GLY A 219 -44.15 -22.07 17.36
N VAL A 220 -44.08 -21.27 18.40
CA VAL A 220 -44.67 -21.56 19.69
C VAL A 220 -46.20 -21.64 19.58
N LEU A 221 -46.87 -20.68 18.92
CA LEU A 221 -48.30 -20.67 18.72
C LEU A 221 -48.80 -21.85 17.92
N LEU A 222 -48.05 -22.26 16.87
CA LEU A 222 -48.39 -23.43 16.08
C LEU A 222 -48.26 -24.71 16.89
N ASN A 223 -47.20 -24.84 17.69
CA ASN A 223 -47.04 -26.04 18.53
C ASN A 223 -48.09 -26.10 19.65
N GLU A 224 -48.43 -24.99 20.28
CA GLU A 224 -49.55 -24.96 21.26
C GLU A 224 -50.90 -25.26 20.61
N LEU A 225 -51.13 -24.80 19.35
CA LEU A 225 -52.30 -25.17 18.56
C LEU A 225 -52.34 -26.69 18.27
N PHE A 226 -51.20 -27.29 17.92
CA PHE A 226 -51.10 -28.74 17.66
C PHE A 226 -51.36 -29.54 18.94
N ILE A 227 -50.89 -29.07 20.10
CA ILE A 227 -51.21 -29.68 21.42
C ILE A 227 -52.70 -29.56 21.70
N TRP A 228 -53.33 -28.38 21.52
CA TRP A 228 -54.75 -28.15 21.77
C TRP A 228 -55.66 -29.00 20.86
N THR A 229 -55.24 -29.29 19.63
CA THR A 229 -55.97 -30.12 18.64
C THR A 229 -55.63 -31.61 18.69
N ASP A 230 -54.81 -32.01 19.67
CA ASP A 230 -54.31 -33.41 19.82
C ASP A 230 -53.76 -33.98 18.49
N SER A 231 -53.04 -33.11 17.74
CA SER A 231 -52.54 -33.43 16.40
C SER A 231 -51.27 -34.28 16.43
N VAL A 232 -51.10 -35.14 15.45
CA VAL A 232 -49.85 -35.89 15.22
C VAL A 232 -48.67 -34.99 14.93
N LEU A 233 -48.91 -33.68 14.68
CA LEU A 233 -47.90 -32.68 14.37
C LEU A 233 -47.22 -32.04 15.62
N VAL A 234 -47.63 -32.45 16.83
CA VAL A 234 -47.06 -31.93 18.08
C VAL A 234 -45.56 -32.18 18.16
N GLN A 235 -44.84 -31.15 18.52
CA GLN A 235 -43.42 -31.25 18.89
C GLN A 235 -43.28 -31.31 20.41
N ASN A 236 -42.71 -32.43 20.87
CA ASN A 236 -42.45 -32.70 22.28
C ASN A 236 -40.92 -32.59 22.57
N SER A 237 -40.57 -32.61 23.89
CA SER A 237 -39.17 -32.82 24.24
C SER A 237 -38.65 -34.16 23.64
N PRO A 238 -37.49 -34.18 22.93
CA PRO A 238 -36.39 -33.19 22.90
C PRO A 238 -36.42 -32.20 21.70
N GLN A 239 -37.53 -32.05 20.99
CA GLN A 239 -37.66 -31.12 19.84
C GLN A 239 -37.88 -29.64 20.25
N LEU A 240 -37.97 -29.38 21.53
CA LEU A 240 -38.09 -28.05 22.11
C LEU A 240 -36.76 -27.60 22.72
N VAL A 241 -36.62 -26.31 22.92
CA VAL A 241 -35.49 -25.75 23.68
C VAL A 241 -35.58 -26.26 25.12
N ASN A 242 -34.45 -26.64 25.68
CA ASN A 242 -34.36 -27.13 27.05
C ASN A 242 -33.34 -26.28 27.83
N ILE A 243 -33.84 -25.25 28.50
CA ILE A 243 -33.07 -24.41 29.43
C ILE A 243 -33.45 -24.81 30.83
N PRO A 244 -32.50 -25.00 31.75
CA PRO A 244 -32.81 -25.28 33.15
C PRO A 244 -33.72 -24.20 33.76
N GLU A 245 -34.80 -24.65 34.38
CA GLU A 245 -35.66 -23.76 35.17
C GLU A 245 -34.97 -23.47 36.49
N THR A 246 -34.84 -22.17 36.82
CA THR A 246 -34.06 -21.71 37.98
C THR A 246 -34.97 -20.94 38.93
N ASP A 247 -35.03 -21.40 40.18
CA ASP A 247 -35.81 -20.76 41.23
C ASP A 247 -35.06 -19.65 42.01
N GLY A 248 -34.09 -19.05 41.37
CA GLY A 248 -33.32 -17.94 41.96
C GLY A 248 -31.85 -17.87 41.55
N ILE A 249 -31.15 -16.85 42.08
CA ILE A 249 -29.75 -16.58 41.71
C ILE A 249 -28.82 -17.73 42.08
N LYS A 250 -29.03 -18.41 43.17
CA LYS A 250 -28.19 -19.54 43.59
C LYS A 250 -28.29 -20.70 42.62
N ASP A 251 -29.49 -20.99 42.17
CA ASP A 251 -29.79 -22.07 41.26
C ASP A 251 -29.28 -21.73 39.86
N PHE A 252 -29.42 -20.48 39.43
CA PHE A 252 -28.81 -19.99 38.20
C PHE A 252 -27.29 -20.18 38.21
N LEU A 253 -26.61 -19.89 39.31
CA LEU A 253 -25.16 -20.05 39.42
C LEU A 253 -24.72 -21.55 39.47
N SER A 254 -25.55 -22.46 39.95
CA SER A 254 -25.28 -23.90 39.99
C SER A 254 -25.32 -24.55 38.59
N GLN A 255 -26.02 -23.92 37.64
CA GLN A 255 -26.13 -24.37 36.26
C GLN A 255 -24.95 -23.95 35.35
N LEU A 256 -24.00 -23.22 35.90
CA LEU A 256 -22.83 -22.77 35.17
C LEU A 256 -21.84 -23.96 34.99
N GLU A 257 -21.38 -24.14 33.78
CA GLU A 257 -20.32 -25.09 33.46
C GLU A 257 -18.95 -24.46 33.68
N TYR A 258 -18.01 -25.22 34.21
CA TYR A 258 -16.67 -24.73 34.54
C TYR A 258 -15.59 -25.45 33.75
N PRO A 259 -14.48 -24.78 33.41
CA PRO A 259 -13.40 -25.36 32.65
C PRO A 259 -12.68 -26.49 33.43
N ALA A 260 -12.41 -27.60 32.75
CA ALA A 260 -11.66 -28.74 33.25
C ALA A 260 -10.15 -28.48 33.20
N TRP A 261 -9.60 -27.78 34.21
CA TRP A 261 -8.19 -27.33 34.22
C TRP A 261 -7.17 -28.46 34.14
N SER A 262 -7.54 -29.70 34.50
CA SER A 262 -6.68 -30.88 34.32
C SER A 262 -6.29 -31.16 32.88
N SER A 263 -7.06 -30.63 31.92
CA SER A 263 -6.82 -30.79 30.48
C SER A 263 -5.72 -29.87 29.91
N LEU A 264 -5.09 -29.02 30.69
CA LEU A 264 -3.94 -28.20 30.26
C LEU A 264 -2.74 -29.00 29.77
N THR A 265 -2.65 -30.29 30.12
CA THR A 265 -1.62 -31.21 29.60
C THR A 265 -1.90 -31.67 28.16
N ASN A 266 -3.13 -31.48 27.65
CA ASN A 266 -3.52 -31.92 26.32
C ASN A 266 -3.11 -30.89 25.25
N PRO A 267 -2.19 -31.20 24.31
CA PRO A 267 -1.73 -30.26 23.29
C PRO A 267 -2.86 -29.79 22.33
N LYS A 268 -3.91 -30.58 22.15
CA LYS A 268 -5.06 -30.19 21.34
C LYS A 268 -5.79 -28.96 21.90
N VAL A 269 -5.78 -28.76 23.22
CA VAL A 269 -6.40 -27.59 23.87
C VAL A 269 -5.75 -26.29 23.40
N TYR A 270 -4.42 -26.27 23.30
CA TYR A 270 -3.68 -25.10 22.78
C TYR A 270 -3.94 -24.86 21.29
N LEU A 271 -3.99 -25.94 20.49
CA LEU A 271 -4.29 -25.85 19.06
C LEU A 271 -5.67 -25.25 18.83
N TYR A 272 -6.72 -25.79 19.49
CA TYR A 272 -8.08 -25.26 19.33
C TYR A 272 -8.25 -23.88 19.96
N GLY A 273 -7.56 -23.57 21.07
CA GLY A 273 -7.48 -22.23 21.62
C GLY A 273 -6.93 -21.21 20.60
N PHE A 274 -5.87 -21.57 19.91
CA PHE A 274 -5.28 -20.74 18.85
C PHE A 274 -6.20 -20.58 17.64
N ILE A 275 -6.84 -21.66 17.17
CA ILE A 275 -7.81 -21.60 16.07
C ILE A 275 -8.99 -20.69 16.41
N ILE A 276 -9.57 -20.86 17.60
CA ILE A 276 -10.68 -20.01 18.09
C ILE A 276 -10.24 -18.55 18.14
N CYS A 277 -9.04 -18.28 18.68
CA CYS A 277 -8.49 -16.93 18.76
C CYS A 277 -8.39 -16.27 17.37
N ILE A 278 -7.83 -16.96 16.37
CA ILE A 278 -7.67 -16.40 15.01
C ILE A 278 -9.03 -16.10 14.39
N VAL A 279 -9.93 -17.11 14.40
CA VAL A 279 -11.23 -16.99 13.72
C VAL A 279 -12.10 -15.93 14.39
N ALA A 280 -12.17 -15.93 15.72
CA ALA A 280 -12.93 -14.94 16.48
C ALA A 280 -12.36 -13.51 16.29
N SER A 281 -11.04 -13.37 16.23
CA SER A 281 -10.39 -12.07 15.98
C SER A 281 -10.69 -11.55 14.58
N LEU A 282 -10.56 -12.39 13.56
CA LEU A 282 -10.87 -12.01 12.17
C LEU A 282 -12.34 -11.63 12.02
N GLU A 283 -13.26 -12.46 12.51
CA GLU A 283 -14.70 -12.20 12.45
C GLU A 283 -15.06 -10.89 13.18
N THR A 284 -14.52 -10.69 14.37
CA THR A 284 -14.73 -9.46 15.14
C THR A 284 -14.27 -8.22 14.38
N LEU A 285 -13.03 -8.21 13.88
CA LEU A 285 -12.46 -7.02 13.23
C LEU A 285 -13.16 -6.68 11.92
N LEU A 286 -13.60 -7.71 11.17
CA LEU A 286 -14.37 -7.50 9.94
C LEU A 286 -15.76 -6.95 10.22
N ASN A 287 -16.46 -7.52 11.21
CA ASN A 287 -17.79 -7.07 11.61
C ASN A 287 -17.74 -5.67 12.22
N LEU A 288 -16.67 -5.33 12.97
CA LEU A 288 -16.44 -3.99 13.47
C LEU A 288 -16.36 -2.98 12.34
N LYS A 289 -15.50 -3.24 11.32
CA LYS A 289 -15.36 -2.37 10.15
C LYS A 289 -16.64 -2.26 9.32
N ALA A 290 -17.38 -3.36 9.18
CA ALA A 290 -18.68 -3.35 8.52
C ALA A 290 -19.70 -2.50 9.30
N GLY A 291 -19.72 -2.61 10.62
CA GLY A 291 -20.57 -1.79 11.51
C GLY A 291 -20.23 -0.29 11.43
N GLU A 292 -18.95 0.06 11.41
CA GLU A 292 -18.49 1.45 11.24
C GLU A 292 -18.95 2.09 9.92
N ARG A 293 -19.05 1.30 8.85
CA ARG A 293 -19.58 1.78 7.55
C ARG A 293 -21.08 2.04 7.62
N LEU A 294 -21.81 1.31 8.44
CA LEU A 294 -23.26 1.48 8.66
C LEU A 294 -23.57 2.60 9.66
N ASP A 295 -22.63 2.97 10.52
CA ASP A 295 -22.82 4.05 11.50
C ASP A 295 -22.99 5.39 10.77
N SER A 296 -24.13 6.05 11.01
CA SER A 296 -24.45 7.36 10.43
C SER A 296 -23.43 8.44 10.78
N LEU A 297 -22.75 8.31 11.93
CA LEU A 297 -21.70 9.21 12.39
C LEU A 297 -20.30 8.77 11.91
N ARG A 298 -20.16 7.62 11.23
CA ARG A 298 -18.90 7.06 10.72
C ARG A 298 -17.77 7.07 11.75
N ARG A 299 -18.10 6.78 13.02
CA ARG A 299 -17.12 6.72 14.11
C ARG A 299 -16.20 5.54 13.93
N ARG A 300 -14.90 5.75 14.09
CA ARG A 300 -13.90 4.71 14.04
C ARG A 300 -13.56 4.22 15.43
N SER A 301 -13.38 2.92 15.57
CA SER A 301 -13.04 2.25 16.83
C SER A 301 -11.61 1.69 16.75
N SER A 302 -10.92 1.64 17.89
CA SER A 302 -9.60 1.03 17.94
C SER A 302 -9.70 -0.49 17.80
N THR A 303 -9.12 -1.05 16.74
CA THR A 303 -9.06 -2.51 16.50
C THR A 303 -8.37 -3.24 17.65
N ASN A 304 -7.32 -2.65 18.23
CA ASN A 304 -6.59 -3.23 19.35
C ASN A 304 -7.42 -3.26 20.63
N GLN A 305 -8.15 -2.18 20.92
CA GLN A 305 -9.05 -2.14 22.07
C GLN A 305 -10.19 -3.16 21.92
N GLU A 306 -10.69 -3.34 20.70
CA GLU A 306 -11.73 -4.32 20.43
C GLU A 306 -11.22 -5.76 20.66
N LEU A 307 -10.01 -6.09 20.21
CA LEU A 307 -9.40 -7.40 20.48
C LEU A 307 -9.24 -7.66 21.99
N VAL A 308 -8.81 -6.67 22.75
CA VAL A 308 -8.72 -6.79 24.22
C VAL A 308 -10.12 -7.01 24.82
N ALA A 309 -11.12 -6.24 24.40
CA ALA A 309 -12.48 -6.37 24.91
C ALA A 309 -13.08 -7.75 24.61
N GLN A 310 -12.90 -8.25 23.39
CA GLN A 310 -13.35 -9.58 22.98
C GLN A 310 -12.57 -10.68 23.72
N GLY A 311 -11.25 -10.51 23.89
CA GLY A 311 -10.41 -11.44 24.62
C GLY A 311 -10.87 -11.58 26.09
N VAL A 312 -11.16 -10.47 26.77
CA VAL A 312 -11.73 -10.49 28.13
C VAL A 312 -13.12 -11.16 28.14
N GLY A 313 -13.95 -10.87 27.14
CA GLY A 313 -15.26 -11.51 26.98
C GLY A 313 -15.15 -13.02 26.77
N ASN A 314 -14.25 -13.47 25.90
CA ASN A 314 -14.02 -14.92 25.61
C ASN A 314 -13.44 -15.63 26.84
N MET A 315 -12.51 -14.98 27.56
CA MET A 315 -12.00 -15.55 28.81
C MET A 315 -13.10 -15.66 29.86
N ALA A 316 -13.92 -14.63 30.03
CA ALA A 316 -15.06 -14.66 30.96
C ALA A 316 -16.09 -15.74 30.55
N ALA A 317 -16.40 -15.86 29.25
CA ALA A 317 -17.30 -16.90 28.75
C ALA A 317 -16.75 -18.30 29.01
N GLY A 318 -15.49 -18.55 28.75
CA GLY A 318 -14.84 -19.83 29.04
C GLY A 318 -14.82 -20.20 30.51
N LEU A 319 -14.75 -19.19 31.42
CA LEU A 319 -14.77 -19.42 32.87
C LEU A 319 -16.14 -19.82 33.45
N VAL A 320 -17.24 -19.47 32.74
CA VAL A 320 -18.61 -19.67 33.25
C VAL A 320 -19.50 -20.49 32.31
N GLY A 321 -18.91 -21.24 31.37
CA GLY A 321 -19.64 -22.16 30.52
C GLY A 321 -20.24 -21.54 29.27
N GLY A 322 -19.70 -20.43 28.76
CA GLY A 322 -20.12 -19.81 27.52
C GLY A 322 -19.44 -20.38 26.29
N ILE A 323 -19.91 -19.98 25.10
CA ILE A 323 -19.27 -20.23 23.79
C ILE A 323 -18.59 -18.96 23.28
N PRO A 324 -17.71 -19.03 22.25
CA PRO A 324 -16.95 -17.87 21.77
C PRO A 324 -17.81 -16.68 21.40
N ILE A 325 -17.36 -15.51 21.83
CA ILE A 325 -17.99 -14.21 21.60
C ILE A 325 -17.24 -13.47 20.51
N THR A 326 -17.96 -12.90 19.56
CA THR A 326 -17.41 -11.99 18.54
C THR A 326 -18.31 -10.78 18.37
N SER A 327 -17.86 -9.73 17.68
CA SER A 327 -18.76 -8.69 17.18
C SER A 327 -19.67 -9.28 16.10
N VAL A 328 -20.98 -9.06 16.19
CA VAL A 328 -21.98 -9.69 15.30
C VAL A 328 -22.64 -8.62 14.43
N ILE A 329 -22.37 -8.68 13.09
CA ILE A 329 -22.85 -7.66 12.15
C ILE A 329 -24.39 -7.56 12.11
N VAL A 330 -25.10 -8.68 12.21
CA VAL A 330 -26.58 -8.70 12.20
C VAL A 330 -27.14 -7.90 13.37
N ARG A 331 -26.65 -8.17 14.60
CA ARG A 331 -27.07 -7.44 15.80
C ARG A 331 -26.65 -5.98 15.76
N THR A 332 -25.42 -5.71 15.30
CA THR A 332 -24.89 -4.35 15.11
C THR A 332 -25.73 -3.55 14.11
N SER A 333 -26.11 -4.15 12.99
CA SER A 333 -26.95 -3.50 11.98
C SER A 333 -28.33 -3.16 12.53
N ILE A 334 -28.96 -4.09 13.27
CA ILE A 334 -30.26 -3.87 13.91
C ILE A 334 -30.15 -2.77 14.98
N ASN A 335 -29.09 -2.78 15.78
CA ASN A 335 -28.83 -1.74 16.79
C ASN A 335 -28.76 -0.34 16.16
N ILE A 336 -28.03 -0.20 15.05
CA ILE A 336 -27.91 1.06 14.30
C ILE A 336 -29.26 1.47 13.70
N GLN A 337 -29.99 0.54 13.07
CA GLN A 337 -31.31 0.81 12.47
C GLN A 337 -32.36 1.20 13.50
N ALA A 338 -32.31 0.61 14.71
CA ALA A 338 -33.16 0.98 15.83
C ALA A 338 -32.78 2.33 16.46
N GLY A 339 -31.77 3.00 15.93
CA GLY A 339 -31.41 4.36 16.30
C GLY A 339 -30.45 4.49 17.47
N SER A 340 -29.69 3.44 17.83
CA SER A 340 -28.68 3.49 18.90
C SER A 340 -27.70 4.63 18.72
N LYS A 341 -27.30 5.26 19.78
CA LYS A 341 -26.34 6.39 19.78
C LYS A 341 -25.06 6.07 20.53
N THR A 342 -25.16 5.20 21.55
CA THR A 342 -24.00 4.86 22.37
C THR A 342 -23.94 3.34 22.65
N LYS A 343 -22.81 2.89 23.19
CA LYS A 343 -22.64 1.50 23.65
C LYS A 343 -23.55 1.08 24.79
N ALA A 344 -24.31 2.03 25.39
CA ALA A 344 -25.30 1.73 26.39
C ALA A 344 -26.40 0.77 25.87
N SER A 345 -26.75 0.85 24.59
CA SER A 345 -27.70 -0.10 23.96
C SER A 345 -27.18 -1.53 24.01
N ALA A 346 -25.89 -1.75 23.74
CA ALA A 346 -25.24 -3.08 23.80
C ALA A 346 -25.21 -3.61 25.26
N ILE A 347 -24.94 -2.74 26.23
CA ILE A 347 -24.90 -3.13 27.63
C ILE A 347 -26.33 -3.47 28.14
N LEU A 348 -27.31 -2.62 27.85
CA LEU A 348 -28.69 -2.83 28.25
C LEU A 348 -29.30 -4.10 27.67
N HIS A 349 -29.01 -4.43 26.39
CA HIS A 349 -29.52 -5.67 25.80
C HIS A 349 -28.98 -6.92 26.52
N GLY A 350 -27.70 -6.88 26.98
CA GLY A 350 -27.13 -7.97 27.78
C GLY A 350 -27.86 -8.15 29.13
N PHE A 351 -28.20 -7.02 29.80
CA PHE A 351 -29.03 -7.06 30.99
C PHE A 351 -30.45 -7.60 30.73
N PHE A 352 -31.06 -7.24 29.59
CA PHE A 352 -32.36 -7.78 29.21
C PHE A 352 -32.33 -9.29 28.94
N ILE A 353 -31.26 -9.82 28.33
CA ILE A 353 -31.08 -11.25 28.18
C ILE A 353 -30.98 -11.94 29.54
N LEU A 354 -30.18 -11.39 30.45
CA LEU A 354 -30.01 -11.94 31.81
C LEU A 354 -31.35 -12.01 32.56
N ILE A 355 -32.10 -10.92 32.55
CA ILE A 355 -33.41 -10.82 33.21
C ILE A 355 -34.40 -11.83 32.58
N ALA A 356 -34.45 -11.92 31.25
CA ALA A 356 -35.37 -12.82 30.56
C ALA A 356 -35.13 -14.29 30.91
N VAL A 357 -33.85 -14.69 31.01
CA VAL A 357 -33.50 -16.09 31.33
C VAL A 357 -33.79 -16.41 32.80
N MET A 358 -33.66 -15.42 33.70
CA MET A 358 -33.98 -15.64 35.11
C MET A 358 -35.48 -15.62 35.39
N MET A 359 -36.28 -14.89 34.59
CA MET A 359 -37.72 -14.70 34.89
C MET A 359 -38.64 -15.51 33.96
N LEU A 360 -38.20 -15.93 32.78
CA LEU A 360 -39.05 -16.51 31.74
C LEU A 360 -38.53 -17.85 31.15
N PRO A 361 -37.86 -18.74 31.92
CA PRO A 361 -37.27 -19.97 31.35
C PRO A 361 -38.36 -20.86 30.76
N GLY A 362 -39.50 -21.03 31.45
CA GLY A 362 -40.61 -21.84 30.98
C GLY A 362 -41.23 -21.37 29.65
N THR A 363 -41.18 -20.03 29.35
CA THR A 363 -41.63 -19.53 28.05
C THR A 363 -40.59 -19.82 26.94
N LEU A 364 -39.31 -19.75 27.27
CA LEU A 364 -38.25 -20.07 26.34
C LEU A 364 -38.20 -21.57 25.99
N ASN A 365 -38.53 -22.44 26.92
CA ASN A 365 -38.60 -23.87 26.74
C ASN A 365 -39.74 -24.33 25.81
N LYS A 366 -40.70 -23.47 25.49
CA LYS A 366 -41.74 -23.76 24.48
C LYS A 366 -41.30 -23.53 23.03
N ILE A 367 -40.09 -23.01 22.79
CA ILE A 367 -39.61 -22.67 21.48
C ILE A 367 -39.23 -23.94 20.71
N PRO A 368 -39.84 -24.20 19.52
CA PRO A 368 -39.48 -25.36 18.70
C PRO A 368 -38.09 -25.18 18.06
N LEU A 369 -37.30 -26.28 18.07
CA LEU A 369 -35.96 -26.28 17.42
C LEU A 369 -36.07 -26.06 15.91
N SER A 370 -37.16 -26.50 15.28
CA SER A 370 -37.48 -26.28 13.87
C SER A 370 -37.56 -24.81 13.50
N SER A 371 -38.08 -23.95 14.41
CA SER A 371 -38.08 -22.48 14.21
C SER A 371 -36.69 -21.89 14.27
N LEU A 372 -35.83 -22.38 15.18
CA LEU A 372 -34.43 -21.92 15.29
C LEU A 372 -33.63 -22.39 14.08
N ALA A 373 -33.84 -23.62 13.63
CA ALA A 373 -33.21 -24.19 12.42
C ALA A 373 -33.54 -23.32 11.18
N ALA A 374 -34.84 -22.96 11.02
CA ALA A 374 -35.27 -22.09 9.91
C ALA A 374 -34.54 -20.71 9.94
N ILE A 375 -34.37 -20.09 11.12
CA ILE A 375 -33.64 -18.84 11.27
C ILE A 375 -32.17 -19.02 10.85
N LEU A 376 -31.54 -20.12 11.24
CA LEU A 376 -30.13 -20.38 10.92
C LEU A 376 -29.94 -20.75 9.45
N ILE A 377 -30.83 -21.55 8.84
CA ILE A 377 -30.81 -21.84 7.39
C ILE A 377 -30.93 -20.51 6.61
N TYR A 378 -31.84 -19.63 6.99
CA TYR A 378 -32.02 -18.36 6.34
C TYR A 378 -30.79 -17.45 6.52
N THR A 379 -30.15 -17.49 7.69
CA THR A 379 -28.91 -16.77 7.95
C THR A 379 -27.77 -17.30 7.05
N GLY A 380 -27.64 -18.62 6.93
CA GLY A 380 -26.70 -19.27 6.00
C GLY A 380 -26.93 -18.88 4.55
N TYR A 381 -28.20 -18.79 4.11
CA TYR A 381 -28.55 -18.30 2.78
C TYR A 381 -28.12 -16.82 2.59
N LYS A 382 -28.31 -15.95 3.60
CA LYS A 382 -27.86 -14.55 3.52
C LYS A 382 -26.35 -14.41 3.35
N LEU A 383 -25.57 -15.31 3.95
CA LEU A 383 -24.11 -15.36 3.79
C LEU A 383 -23.70 -15.91 2.41
N ASN A 384 -24.60 -16.62 1.71
CA ASN A 384 -24.39 -17.29 0.42
C ASN A 384 -25.22 -16.74 -0.74
N LYS A 385 -25.61 -15.47 -0.69
CA LYS A 385 -26.40 -14.87 -1.78
C LYS A 385 -25.70 -15.01 -3.13
N PRO A 386 -26.40 -15.44 -4.20
CA PRO A 386 -25.81 -15.56 -5.54
C PRO A 386 -25.16 -14.27 -6.06
N SER A 387 -25.65 -13.13 -5.59
CA SER A 387 -25.07 -11.82 -5.91
C SER A 387 -23.61 -11.67 -5.44
N ILE A 388 -23.22 -12.33 -4.35
CA ILE A 388 -21.83 -12.28 -3.84
C ILE A 388 -20.90 -12.94 -4.86
N TYR A 389 -21.24 -14.13 -5.33
CA TYR A 389 -20.47 -14.87 -6.33
C TYR A 389 -20.37 -14.09 -7.65
N LYS A 390 -21.48 -13.54 -8.12
CA LYS A 390 -21.53 -12.73 -9.35
C LYS A 390 -20.66 -11.48 -9.23
N ASN A 391 -20.72 -10.80 -8.09
CA ASN A 391 -19.94 -9.58 -7.87
C ASN A 391 -18.42 -9.84 -7.77
N ILE A 392 -18.02 -10.96 -7.15
CA ILE A 392 -16.61 -11.33 -7.06
C ILE A 392 -16.09 -11.81 -8.42
N TYR A 393 -16.90 -12.58 -9.16
CA TYR A 393 -16.57 -13.01 -10.53
C TYR A 393 -16.33 -11.80 -11.47
N ALA A 394 -17.18 -10.79 -11.37
CA ALA A 394 -17.05 -9.56 -12.15
C ALA A 394 -15.78 -8.73 -11.81
N GLN A 395 -15.14 -8.98 -10.67
CA GLN A 395 -13.91 -8.30 -10.26
C GLN A 395 -12.63 -8.94 -10.84
N GLY A 396 -12.76 -10.08 -11.53
CA GLY A 396 -11.66 -10.78 -12.17
C GLY A 396 -11.28 -12.11 -11.53
N SER A 397 -10.52 -12.91 -12.28
CA SER A 397 -10.10 -14.26 -11.86
C SER A 397 -9.15 -14.24 -10.66
N ASP A 398 -8.33 -13.19 -10.53
CA ASP A 398 -7.40 -12.96 -9.43
C ASP A 398 -8.09 -12.84 -8.07
N ARG A 399 -9.36 -12.42 -8.04
CA ARG A 399 -10.19 -12.36 -6.84
C ARG A 399 -11.14 -13.57 -6.71
N PHE A 400 -11.66 -14.04 -7.83
CA PHE A 400 -12.64 -15.12 -7.83
C PHE A 400 -12.01 -16.48 -7.49
N ILE A 401 -10.83 -16.81 -8.04
CA ILE A 401 -10.19 -18.11 -7.80
C ILE A 401 -9.82 -18.29 -6.31
N PRO A 402 -9.14 -17.36 -5.63
CA PRO A 402 -8.88 -17.51 -4.20
C PRO A 402 -10.17 -17.61 -3.37
N PHE A 403 -11.23 -16.87 -3.73
CA PHE A 403 -12.53 -16.93 -3.08
C PHE A 403 -13.14 -18.34 -3.19
N ILE A 404 -13.29 -18.86 -4.41
CA ILE A 404 -13.96 -20.16 -4.62
C ILE A 404 -13.15 -21.33 -4.06
N VAL A 405 -11.80 -21.26 -4.18
CA VAL A 405 -10.92 -22.26 -3.59
C VAL A 405 -11.02 -22.26 -2.07
N THR A 406 -11.10 -21.07 -1.43
CA THR A 406 -11.33 -20.98 0.01
C THR A 406 -12.64 -21.67 0.40
N VAL A 407 -13.73 -21.41 -0.34
CA VAL A 407 -15.04 -22.06 -0.08
C VAL A 407 -14.94 -23.57 -0.18
N ILE A 408 -14.40 -24.08 -1.29
CA ILE A 408 -14.29 -25.53 -1.55
C ILE A 408 -13.37 -26.18 -0.51
N SER A 409 -12.21 -25.59 -0.23
CA SER A 409 -11.24 -26.17 0.69
C SER A 409 -11.74 -26.23 2.13
N ILE A 410 -12.52 -25.23 2.59
CA ILE A 410 -13.14 -25.24 3.91
C ILE A 410 -14.18 -26.39 4.01
N ILE A 411 -14.96 -26.58 2.96
CA ILE A 411 -15.99 -27.64 2.93
C ILE A 411 -15.35 -29.02 2.83
N ALA A 412 -14.29 -29.17 2.01
CA ALA A 412 -13.63 -30.44 1.74
C ALA A 412 -12.74 -30.95 2.89
N PHE A 413 -12.03 -30.04 3.54
CA PHE A 413 -11.07 -30.39 4.59
C PHE A 413 -11.56 -29.89 5.96
N ASN A 414 -11.13 -28.68 6.31
CA ASN A 414 -11.55 -28.00 7.54
C ASN A 414 -11.31 -26.47 7.40
N LEU A 415 -11.81 -25.73 8.39
CA LEU A 415 -11.77 -24.26 8.37
C LEU A 415 -10.34 -23.72 8.28
N LEU A 416 -9.42 -24.27 9.09
CA LEU A 416 -8.02 -23.76 9.16
C LEU A 416 -7.28 -24.04 7.85
N ALA A 417 -7.33 -25.29 7.38
CA ALA A 417 -6.69 -25.68 6.12
C ALA A 417 -7.26 -24.87 4.95
N GLY A 418 -8.58 -24.68 4.89
CA GLY A 418 -9.21 -23.91 3.83
C GLY A 418 -8.80 -22.43 3.82
N ILE A 419 -8.67 -21.79 4.99
CA ILE A 419 -8.17 -20.42 5.09
C ILE A 419 -6.71 -20.34 4.62
N LEU A 420 -5.84 -21.26 5.06
CA LEU A 420 -4.43 -21.28 4.68
C LEU A 420 -4.25 -21.48 3.17
N ILE A 421 -5.00 -22.43 2.57
CA ILE A 421 -4.99 -22.67 1.12
C ILE A 421 -5.46 -21.39 0.37
N GLY A 422 -6.56 -20.80 0.82
CA GLY A 422 -7.09 -19.56 0.24
C GLY A 422 -6.13 -18.39 0.32
N LEU A 423 -5.46 -18.21 1.46
CA LEU A 423 -4.44 -17.20 1.66
C LEU A 423 -3.23 -17.41 0.75
N THR A 424 -2.75 -18.66 0.63
CA THR A 424 -1.61 -18.99 -0.23
C THR A 424 -1.92 -18.68 -1.69
N ILE A 425 -3.10 -19.05 -2.17
CA ILE A 425 -3.50 -18.75 -3.55
C ILE A 425 -3.72 -17.25 -3.75
N SER A 426 -4.32 -16.57 -2.78
CA SER A 426 -4.48 -15.11 -2.87
C SER A 426 -3.14 -14.38 -2.90
N LEU A 427 -2.19 -14.81 -2.07
CA LEU A 427 -0.83 -14.28 -2.07
C LEU A 427 -0.13 -14.50 -3.41
N PHE A 428 -0.28 -15.70 -3.99
CA PHE A 428 0.25 -15.98 -5.33
C PHE A 428 -0.29 -15.00 -6.39
N TYR A 429 -1.61 -14.75 -6.40
CA TYR A 429 -2.20 -13.78 -7.34
C TYR A 429 -1.75 -12.34 -7.08
N ILE A 430 -1.58 -11.93 -5.82
CA ILE A 430 -1.05 -10.61 -5.45
C ILE A 430 0.40 -10.47 -5.97
N LEU A 431 1.25 -11.46 -5.72
CA LEU A 431 2.64 -11.47 -6.20
C LEU A 431 2.69 -11.47 -7.73
N LYS A 432 1.87 -12.28 -8.40
CA LYS A 432 1.75 -12.29 -9.86
C LYS A 432 1.30 -10.94 -10.41
N SER A 433 0.31 -10.30 -9.80
CA SER A 433 -0.15 -8.97 -10.23
C SER A 433 0.94 -7.92 -10.05
N ASN A 434 1.70 -7.97 -8.94
CA ASN A 434 2.81 -7.06 -8.71
C ASN A 434 3.98 -7.29 -9.69
N SER A 435 4.26 -8.56 -10.07
CA SER A 435 5.30 -8.87 -11.06
C SER A 435 4.97 -8.37 -12.47
N GLN A 436 3.69 -8.20 -12.78
CA GLN A 436 3.19 -7.70 -14.06
C GLN A 436 2.99 -6.17 -14.08
N ALA A 437 3.50 -5.45 -13.08
CA ALA A 437 3.50 -3.99 -13.13
C ALA A 437 4.20 -3.53 -14.41
N ARG A 438 3.44 -2.89 -15.30
CA ARG A 438 3.95 -2.42 -16.59
C ARG A 438 5.02 -1.36 -16.36
N ILE A 439 6.14 -1.54 -17.04
CA ILE A 439 7.14 -0.50 -17.22
C ILE A 439 6.72 0.19 -18.51
N ASP A 440 6.30 1.44 -18.41
CA ASP A 440 5.81 2.17 -19.56
C ASP A 440 7.00 2.73 -20.36
N ILE A 441 7.17 2.25 -21.59
CA ILE A 441 8.10 2.86 -22.55
C ILE A 441 7.30 3.78 -23.46
N ILE A 442 7.52 5.07 -23.30
CA ILE A 442 6.97 6.09 -24.19
C ILE A 442 7.98 6.32 -25.31
N LYS A 443 7.60 5.99 -26.54
CA LYS A 443 8.40 6.34 -27.73
C LYS A 443 8.03 7.74 -28.16
N GLU A 444 8.91 8.67 -27.86
CA GLU A 444 8.82 10.06 -28.33
C GLU A 444 9.37 10.09 -29.75
N ILE A 445 8.47 10.16 -30.74
CA ILE A 445 8.87 10.14 -32.14
C ILE A 445 9.17 11.57 -32.58
N TYR A 446 10.43 11.83 -32.86
CA TYR A 446 10.91 13.05 -33.47
C TYR A 446 11.16 12.76 -34.97
N PRO A 447 11.10 13.76 -35.86
CA PRO A 447 11.34 13.56 -37.30
C PRO A 447 12.70 12.91 -37.63
N ASN A 448 13.65 12.98 -36.74
CA ASN A 448 15.02 12.52 -36.92
C ASN A 448 15.47 11.42 -35.96
N GLY A 449 14.52 10.81 -35.23
CA GLY A 449 14.85 9.72 -34.33
C GLY A 449 13.74 9.42 -33.31
N VAL A 450 13.87 8.29 -32.67
CA VAL A 450 12.94 7.87 -31.62
C VAL A 450 13.70 7.83 -30.30
N ILE A 451 13.23 8.64 -29.33
CA ILE A 451 13.70 8.57 -27.95
C ILE A 451 12.78 7.63 -27.19
N SER A 452 13.35 6.63 -26.60
CA SER A 452 12.64 5.71 -25.71
C SER A 452 12.73 6.23 -24.27
N ARG A 453 11.63 6.72 -23.72
CA ARG A 453 11.55 7.09 -22.30
C ARG A 453 10.93 5.95 -21.52
N MET A 454 11.71 5.32 -20.67
CA MET A 454 11.27 4.27 -19.75
C MET A 454 10.92 4.91 -18.41
N ILE A 455 9.63 4.89 -18.04
CA ILE A 455 9.16 5.42 -16.76
C ILE A 455 9.09 4.28 -15.76
N LEU A 456 9.89 4.37 -14.69
CA LEU A 456 9.86 3.37 -13.64
C LEU A 456 8.60 3.53 -12.77
N PRO A 457 7.93 2.43 -12.37
CA PRO A 457 6.76 2.49 -11.51
C PRO A 457 7.10 3.04 -10.12
N GLN A 458 6.06 3.44 -9.34
CA GLN A 458 6.26 3.99 -7.99
C GLN A 458 7.06 3.09 -7.07
N GLN A 459 6.88 1.76 -7.20
CA GLN A 459 7.68 0.76 -6.50
C GLN A 459 8.13 -0.27 -7.52
N ILE A 460 9.44 -0.48 -7.61
CA ILE A 460 10.03 -1.52 -8.45
C ILE A 460 10.87 -2.44 -7.57
N THR A 461 10.51 -3.72 -7.57
CA THR A 461 11.08 -4.76 -6.72
C THR A 461 11.71 -5.86 -7.57
N PHE A 462 12.39 -6.80 -6.93
CA PHE A 462 12.97 -7.98 -7.61
C PHE A 462 11.93 -8.75 -8.46
N LEU A 463 10.64 -8.69 -8.10
CA LEU A 463 9.55 -9.32 -8.89
C LEU A 463 9.42 -8.72 -10.30
N ASN A 464 9.84 -7.48 -10.49
CA ASN A 464 9.77 -6.78 -11.77
C ASN A 464 11.02 -6.97 -12.62
N LYS A 465 12.05 -7.67 -12.10
CA LYS A 465 13.36 -7.86 -12.76
C LYS A 465 13.24 -8.44 -14.17
N ALA A 466 12.45 -9.51 -14.33
CA ALA A 466 12.25 -10.14 -15.63
C ALA A 466 11.55 -9.22 -16.64
N ALA A 467 10.57 -8.43 -16.19
CA ALA A 467 9.90 -7.47 -17.04
C ALA A 467 10.85 -6.32 -17.44
N LEU A 468 11.67 -5.84 -16.50
CA LEU A 468 12.66 -4.80 -16.78
C LEU A 468 13.73 -5.28 -17.79
N ILE A 469 14.24 -6.50 -17.62
CA ILE A 469 15.20 -7.09 -18.57
C ILE A 469 14.59 -7.18 -19.97
N ALA A 470 13.37 -7.69 -20.09
CA ALA A 470 12.69 -7.80 -21.37
C ALA A 470 12.51 -6.44 -22.07
N GLU A 471 12.18 -5.41 -21.31
CA GLU A 471 12.03 -4.05 -21.85
C GLU A 471 13.38 -3.42 -22.22
N LEU A 472 14.43 -3.60 -21.42
CA LEU A 472 15.79 -3.13 -21.74
C LEU A 472 16.37 -3.87 -22.96
N ASP A 473 16.08 -5.16 -23.10
CA ASP A 473 16.50 -5.93 -24.27
C ASP A 473 15.78 -5.54 -25.57
N SER A 474 14.56 -5.03 -25.45
CA SER A 474 13.77 -4.54 -26.58
C SER A 474 14.30 -3.24 -27.18
N ILE A 475 15.21 -2.55 -26.48
CA ILE A 475 15.79 -1.29 -26.95
C ILE A 475 16.73 -1.57 -28.14
N PRO A 476 16.49 -0.94 -29.30
CA PRO A 476 17.32 -1.18 -30.50
C PRO A 476 18.73 -0.60 -30.34
N ARG A 477 19.65 -1.08 -31.14
CA ARG A 477 20.99 -0.50 -31.24
C ARG A 477 20.90 0.94 -31.73
N TYR A 478 21.83 1.79 -31.26
CA TYR A 478 21.91 3.21 -31.60
C TYR A 478 20.71 4.02 -31.12
N ALA A 479 19.90 3.48 -30.16
CA ALA A 479 18.76 4.20 -29.60
C ALA A 479 19.20 5.24 -28.56
N GLN A 480 18.32 6.23 -28.37
CA GLN A 480 18.39 7.14 -27.23
C GLN A 480 17.42 6.65 -26.16
N LEU A 481 17.91 6.39 -24.95
CA LEU A 481 17.14 5.86 -23.83
C LEU A 481 17.17 6.84 -22.64
N ILE A 482 16.01 7.19 -22.13
CA ILE A 482 15.88 7.91 -20.87
C ILE A 482 15.20 6.98 -19.86
N ILE A 483 15.87 6.70 -18.73
CA ILE A 483 15.26 5.99 -17.61
C ILE A 483 14.85 7.04 -16.56
N ASP A 484 13.55 7.16 -16.36
CA ASP A 484 12.94 8.20 -15.51
C ASP A 484 12.41 7.60 -14.20
N ALA A 485 13.09 7.91 -13.09
CA ALA A 485 12.76 7.48 -11.74
C ALA A 485 12.11 8.59 -10.89
N ARG A 486 11.73 9.74 -11.45
CA ARG A 486 11.18 10.90 -10.69
C ARG A 486 9.96 10.58 -9.85
N TYR A 487 9.13 9.64 -10.30
CA TYR A 487 7.93 9.22 -9.59
C TYR A 487 8.14 7.95 -8.76
N THR A 488 9.36 7.38 -8.76
CA THR A 488 9.67 6.14 -8.06
C THR A 488 10.00 6.41 -6.61
N GLN A 489 9.23 5.81 -5.70
CA GLN A 489 9.42 5.95 -4.26
C GLN A 489 10.42 4.93 -3.71
N TYR A 490 10.41 3.72 -4.27
CA TYR A 490 11.28 2.62 -3.85
C TYR A 490 11.80 1.83 -5.03
N ILE A 491 13.11 1.58 -5.05
CA ILE A 491 13.82 0.73 -6.01
C ILE A 491 14.59 -0.33 -5.21
N ASP A 492 14.37 -1.60 -5.54
CA ASP A 492 15.08 -2.72 -4.94
C ASP A 492 16.56 -2.72 -5.37
N LYS A 493 17.42 -3.26 -4.47
CA LYS A 493 18.87 -3.31 -4.72
C LYS A 493 19.22 -4.10 -5.98
N GLU A 494 18.57 -5.23 -6.23
CA GLU A 494 18.80 -6.03 -7.44
C GLU A 494 18.42 -5.28 -8.73
N ILE A 495 17.43 -4.41 -8.67
CA ILE A 495 17.06 -3.55 -9.81
C ILE A 495 18.12 -2.47 -10.05
N LEU A 496 18.69 -1.90 -8.99
CA LEU A 496 19.78 -0.92 -9.09
C LEU A 496 21.03 -1.56 -9.69
N GLU A 497 21.37 -2.77 -9.27
CA GLU A 497 22.49 -3.55 -9.82
C GLU A 497 22.27 -3.84 -11.32
N LEU A 498 21.06 -4.26 -11.70
CA LEU A 498 20.70 -4.49 -13.12
C LEU A 498 20.82 -3.23 -13.97
N LEU A 499 20.36 -2.08 -13.47
CA LEU A 499 20.45 -0.81 -14.19
C LEU A 499 21.90 -0.35 -14.38
N ASN A 500 22.75 -0.57 -13.36
CA ASN A 500 24.18 -0.29 -13.48
C ASN A 500 24.87 -1.22 -14.49
N GLU A 501 24.60 -2.53 -14.43
CA GLU A 501 25.12 -3.51 -15.41
C GLU A 501 24.71 -3.12 -16.84
N PHE A 502 23.43 -2.76 -17.04
CA PHE A 502 22.96 -2.33 -18.34
C PHE A 502 23.68 -1.06 -18.80
N LYS A 503 23.85 -0.06 -17.93
CA LYS A 503 24.52 1.20 -18.23
C LYS A 503 26.00 0.97 -18.58
N ASP A 504 26.70 0.16 -17.78
CA ASP A 504 28.17 0.04 -17.88
C ASP A 504 28.62 -0.98 -18.93
N GLU A 505 27.79 -1.98 -19.25
CA GLU A 505 28.17 -3.07 -20.18
C GLU A 505 27.27 -3.11 -21.43
N GLN A 506 25.95 -3.17 -21.28
CA GLN A 506 25.04 -3.45 -22.40
C GLN A 506 24.75 -2.21 -23.25
N ALA A 507 24.55 -1.06 -22.65
CA ALA A 507 24.27 0.17 -23.39
C ALA A 507 25.46 0.58 -24.28
N PRO A 508 26.73 0.55 -23.83
CA PRO A 508 27.87 0.78 -24.69
C PRO A 508 28.03 -0.26 -25.81
N ALA A 509 27.81 -1.55 -25.50
CA ALA A 509 27.90 -2.63 -26.49
C ALA A 509 26.83 -2.51 -27.59
N LYS A 510 25.67 -1.97 -27.30
CA LYS A 510 24.57 -1.67 -28.24
C LYS A 510 24.67 -0.25 -28.83
N GLN A 511 25.66 0.56 -28.42
CA GLN A 511 25.79 2.00 -28.73
C GLN A 511 24.51 2.79 -28.44
N ILE A 512 23.91 2.53 -27.27
CA ILE A 512 22.72 3.21 -26.78
C ILE A 512 23.19 4.43 -25.99
N ALA A 513 22.81 5.64 -26.42
CA ALA A 513 22.95 6.85 -25.61
C ALA A 513 21.91 6.83 -24.49
N MET A 514 22.36 6.95 -23.22
CA MET A 514 21.51 6.69 -22.07
C MET A 514 21.50 7.89 -21.08
N ASN A 515 20.32 8.25 -20.62
CA ASN A 515 20.14 9.22 -19.54
C ASN A 515 19.42 8.59 -18.37
N LEU A 516 19.93 8.80 -17.15
CA LEU A 516 19.31 8.43 -15.88
C LEU A 516 18.84 9.70 -15.16
N THR A 517 17.57 9.81 -14.86
CA THR A 517 17.00 10.99 -14.23
C THR A 517 16.06 10.65 -13.07
N GLY A 518 16.10 11.46 -12.00
CA GLY A 518 15.19 11.34 -10.86
C GLY A 518 15.56 10.27 -9.85
N PHE A 519 16.74 9.69 -9.88
CA PHE A 519 17.23 8.77 -8.87
C PHE A 519 17.60 9.49 -7.59
N LYS A 520 17.22 8.94 -6.44
CA LYS A 520 17.55 9.49 -5.11
C LYS A 520 19.01 9.23 -4.77
N ASP A 521 19.66 10.13 -4.07
CA ASP A 521 21.06 9.99 -3.63
C ASP A 521 21.29 8.73 -2.78
N SER A 522 20.26 8.31 -2.01
CA SER A 522 20.31 7.09 -1.20
C SER A 522 20.56 5.81 -1.99
N TYR A 523 20.32 5.80 -3.29
CA TYR A 523 20.51 4.63 -4.16
C TYR A 523 21.94 4.47 -4.66
N LYS A 524 22.83 5.46 -4.44
CA LYS A 524 24.21 5.45 -4.96
C LYS A 524 24.31 5.27 -6.47
N ILE A 525 23.23 5.52 -7.20
CA ILE A 525 23.21 5.73 -8.64
C ILE A 525 23.15 7.22 -8.86
N HIS A 526 24.17 7.77 -9.47
CA HIS A 526 24.16 9.17 -9.85
C HIS A 526 23.28 9.35 -11.08
N ASN A 527 22.54 10.46 -11.12
CA ASN A 527 21.88 10.88 -12.35
C ASN A 527 22.96 11.05 -13.42
N TYR A 528 22.78 10.36 -14.52
CA TYR A 528 23.72 10.32 -15.64
C TYR A 528 23.05 10.89 -16.87
N ILE A 529 23.71 11.82 -17.53
CA ILE A 529 23.20 12.48 -18.72
C ILE A 529 24.27 12.38 -19.79
N ASP A 530 24.00 11.55 -20.79
CA ASP A 530 24.85 11.33 -21.97
C ASP A 530 24.48 12.26 -23.13
N PHE A 531 23.22 12.70 -23.18
CA PHE A 531 22.73 13.59 -24.22
C PHE A 531 21.63 14.51 -23.72
N ILE A 532 21.53 15.70 -24.34
CA ILE A 532 20.41 16.60 -24.19
C ILE A 532 19.74 16.75 -25.55
N ASN A 533 18.46 16.48 -25.60
CA ASN A 533 17.70 16.62 -26.84
C ASN A 533 17.11 18.03 -26.99
N VAL A 534 16.52 18.56 -25.92
CA VAL A 534 16.14 19.96 -25.74
C VAL A 534 16.25 20.28 -24.24
N THR A 535 16.97 21.35 -23.90
CA THR A 535 17.11 21.75 -22.49
C THR A 535 15.80 22.35 -21.98
N THR A 536 15.28 21.80 -20.90
CA THR A 536 14.11 22.33 -20.17
C THR A 536 14.55 22.98 -18.86
N TYR A 537 13.66 23.79 -18.26
CA TYR A 537 13.90 24.37 -16.94
C TYR A 537 14.29 23.31 -15.89
N ASP A 538 13.57 22.18 -15.85
CA ASP A 538 13.84 21.12 -14.89
C ASP A 538 15.22 20.47 -15.12
N VAL A 539 15.64 20.30 -16.37
CA VAL A 539 16.97 19.78 -16.71
C VAL A 539 18.05 20.78 -16.28
N GLN A 540 17.91 22.04 -16.66
CA GLN A 540 18.86 23.11 -16.30
C GLN A 540 18.99 23.27 -14.78
N ALA A 541 17.86 23.29 -14.05
CA ALA A 541 17.85 23.51 -12.60
C ALA A 541 18.53 22.40 -11.81
N ASN A 542 18.42 21.13 -12.30
CA ASN A 542 18.93 19.95 -11.60
C ASN A 542 20.34 19.52 -12.01
N LEU A 543 20.94 20.15 -13.01
CA LEU A 543 22.31 19.87 -13.43
C LEU A 543 23.33 20.54 -12.51
N SER A 544 24.36 19.79 -12.07
CA SER A 544 25.56 20.37 -11.47
C SER A 544 26.53 20.87 -12.56
N PRO A 545 27.43 21.80 -12.23
CA PRO A 545 28.47 22.26 -13.17
C PRO A 545 29.31 21.14 -13.77
N ALA A 546 29.68 20.12 -12.98
CA ALA A 546 30.43 18.95 -13.43
C ALA A 546 29.63 18.08 -14.42
N GLN A 547 28.32 17.94 -14.18
CA GLN A 547 27.44 17.24 -15.12
C GLN A 547 27.33 17.98 -16.46
N VAL A 548 27.23 19.30 -16.42
CA VAL A 548 27.23 20.13 -17.65
C VAL A 548 28.54 19.95 -18.41
N LEU A 549 29.66 19.94 -17.70
CA LEU A 549 30.98 19.73 -18.32
C LEU A 549 31.07 18.34 -18.99
N ASN A 550 30.53 17.31 -18.36
CA ASN A 550 30.45 15.98 -18.96
C ASN A 550 29.59 15.94 -20.24
N VAL A 551 28.43 16.63 -20.23
CA VAL A 551 27.58 16.75 -21.44
C VAL A 551 28.33 17.39 -22.59
N LEU A 552 29.10 18.44 -22.32
CA LEU A 552 29.92 19.11 -23.35
C LEU A 552 31.06 18.20 -23.85
N ASN A 553 31.72 17.47 -22.93
CA ASN A 553 32.78 16.54 -23.29
C ASN A 553 32.25 15.40 -24.14
N GLU A 554 31.13 14.76 -23.74
CA GLU A 554 30.48 13.71 -24.53
C GLU A 554 29.99 14.24 -25.89
N GLY A 555 29.51 15.47 -25.94
CA GLY A 555 29.18 16.14 -27.18
C GLY A 555 30.40 16.26 -28.13
N ASN A 556 31.60 16.62 -27.60
CA ASN A 556 32.81 16.65 -28.38
C ASN A 556 33.25 15.25 -28.81
N GLN A 557 33.07 14.20 -27.99
CA GLN A 557 33.32 12.81 -28.39
C GLN A 557 32.44 12.39 -29.56
N ARG A 558 31.13 12.73 -29.50
CA ARG A 558 30.22 12.46 -30.62
C ARG A 558 30.62 13.22 -31.89
N PHE A 559 31.07 14.47 -31.73
CA PHE A 559 31.62 15.24 -32.86
C PHE A 559 32.85 14.56 -33.50
N LEU A 560 33.79 14.07 -32.69
CA LEU A 560 34.99 13.39 -33.13
C LEU A 560 34.73 12.08 -33.90
N HIS A 561 33.71 11.32 -33.47
CA HIS A 561 33.37 10.02 -34.05
C HIS A 561 32.28 10.10 -35.14
N ASP A 562 31.86 11.32 -35.52
CA ASP A 562 30.77 11.58 -36.48
C ASP A 562 29.44 10.88 -36.10
N THR A 563 29.21 10.75 -34.79
CA THR A 563 28.01 10.17 -34.20
C THR A 563 27.07 11.25 -33.57
N ARG A 564 27.11 12.45 -34.14
CA ARG A 564 26.31 13.59 -33.64
C ARG A 564 24.82 13.25 -33.62
N ILE A 565 24.16 13.79 -32.61
CA ILE A 565 22.69 13.63 -32.44
C ILE A 565 22.01 14.32 -33.63
N HIS A 566 21.22 13.57 -34.41
CA HIS A 566 20.40 14.17 -35.45
C HIS A 566 19.23 14.93 -34.80
N ARG A 567 19.28 16.27 -34.85
CA ARG A 567 18.26 17.15 -34.34
C ARG A 567 17.47 17.81 -35.47
N SER A 568 16.18 18.06 -35.21
CA SER A 568 15.35 18.83 -36.13
C SER A 568 15.37 20.29 -35.76
N ASN A 569 16.14 21.10 -36.48
CA ASN A 569 16.17 22.55 -36.29
C ASN A 569 14.77 23.18 -36.21
N ARG A 570 13.84 22.69 -37.03
CA ARG A 570 12.45 23.21 -37.05
C ARG A 570 11.69 22.93 -35.76
N ILE A 571 11.95 21.77 -35.13
CA ILE A 571 11.33 21.41 -33.85
C ILE A 571 11.98 22.19 -32.72
N ASP A 572 13.31 22.22 -32.70
CA ASP A 572 14.09 22.90 -31.67
C ASP A 572 13.76 24.42 -31.65
N ILE A 573 13.69 25.05 -32.82
CA ILE A 573 13.24 26.45 -32.97
C ILE A 573 11.82 26.63 -32.39
N LYS A 574 10.89 25.72 -32.65
CA LYS A 574 9.52 25.81 -32.16
C LYS A 574 9.47 25.65 -30.64
N HIS A 575 10.24 24.76 -30.07
CA HIS A 575 10.31 24.52 -28.61
C HIS A 575 10.98 25.67 -27.89
N THR A 576 12.07 26.24 -28.43
CA THR A 576 12.84 27.32 -27.80
C THR A 576 12.31 28.72 -28.12
N ALA A 577 11.32 28.85 -29.02
CA ALA A 577 10.77 30.14 -29.46
C ALA A 577 10.20 31.02 -28.32
N LYS A 578 9.69 30.41 -27.26
CA LYS A 578 9.08 31.13 -26.12
C LYS A 578 10.04 31.29 -24.95
N MET A 579 10.92 30.33 -24.72
CA MET A 579 11.85 30.29 -23.58
C MET A 579 13.08 29.48 -23.96
N GLN A 580 14.24 29.84 -23.42
CA GLN A 580 15.49 29.11 -23.54
C GLN A 580 16.03 28.78 -22.14
N HIS A 581 16.69 27.62 -22.03
CA HIS A 581 17.27 27.17 -20.77
C HIS A 581 18.71 26.65 -21.00
N PRO A 582 19.62 27.52 -21.45
CA PRO A 582 21.01 27.15 -21.74
C PRO A 582 21.73 26.66 -20.48
N ILE A 583 22.43 25.54 -20.60
CA ILE A 583 23.16 24.94 -19.47
C ILE A 583 24.56 25.54 -19.28
N ALA A 584 25.16 26.11 -20.33
CA ALA A 584 26.48 26.67 -20.31
C ALA A 584 26.56 27.95 -21.11
N VAL A 585 27.61 28.73 -20.84
CA VAL A 585 28.07 29.81 -21.70
C VAL A 585 29.53 29.54 -22.10
N VAL A 586 29.82 29.60 -23.39
CA VAL A 586 31.17 29.38 -23.93
C VAL A 586 31.71 30.68 -24.57
N LEU A 587 32.84 31.17 -24.06
CA LEU A 587 33.60 32.25 -24.66
C LEU A 587 34.65 31.66 -25.62
N GLY A 588 34.41 31.77 -26.92
CA GLY A 588 35.28 31.27 -27.96
C GLY A 588 35.78 32.30 -28.92
N CYS A 589 36.64 31.90 -29.84
CA CYS A 589 37.17 32.78 -30.89
C CYS A 589 36.17 32.96 -32.05
N ILE A 590 36.28 34.13 -32.76
CA ILE A 590 35.50 34.36 -33.99
C ILE A 590 36.00 33.49 -35.16
N ASP A 591 37.10 32.73 -35.02
CA ASP A 591 37.68 31.91 -36.08
C ASP A 591 36.58 30.96 -36.64
N SER A 592 36.46 30.98 -37.99
CA SER A 592 35.41 30.23 -38.68
C SER A 592 35.54 28.71 -38.54
N ARG A 593 36.71 28.19 -38.12
CA ARG A 593 36.97 26.78 -37.85
C ARG A 593 36.55 26.32 -36.47
N VAL A 594 36.03 27.26 -35.62
CA VAL A 594 35.63 27.01 -34.25
C VAL A 594 34.13 27.26 -34.06
N PRO A 595 33.24 26.48 -34.74
CA PRO A 595 31.78 26.58 -34.49
C PRO A 595 31.41 25.86 -33.17
N VAL A 596 31.34 26.60 -32.09
CA VAL A 596 31.28 26.12 -30.71
C VAL A 596 30.11 25.12 -30.51
N GLU A 597 28.93 25.47 -31.00
CA GLU A 597 27.73 24.63 -30.91
C GLU A 597 27.94 23.27 -31.61
N THR A 598 28.62 23.27 -32.77
CA THR A 598 28.90 22.05 -33.52
C THR A 598 29.96 21.18 -32.84
N ILE A 599 31.00 21.82 -32.25
CA ILE A 599 32.11 21.13 -31.56
C ILE A 599 31.59 20.38 -30.34
N PHE A 600 30.57 20.93 -29.63
CA PHE A 600 29.97 20.33 -28.44
C PHE A 600 28.67 19.58 -28.74
N ASP A 601 28.31 19.40 -30.02
CA ASP A 601 27.05 18.75 -30.41
C ASP A 601 25.82 19.26 -29.67
N MET A 602 25.68 20.60 -29.59
CA MET A 602 24.56 21.30 -28.92
C MET A 602 23.61 21.90 -29.95
N SER A 603 22.33 22.13 -29.54
CA SER A 603 21.28 22.66 -30.40
C SER A 603 20.82 24.06 -29.97
N PHE A 604 19.75 24.53 -30.63
CA PHE A 604 19.15 25.83 -30.34
C PHE A 604 18.65 25.91 -28.89
N GLY A 605 19.13 26.93 -28.15
CA GLY A 605 18.71 27.18 -26.77
C GLY A 605 19.44 26.37 -25.70
N ASP A 606 20.36 25.46 -26.07
CA ASP A 606 21.07 24.59 -25.13
C ASP A 606 22.29 25.28 -24.50
N MET A 607 22.89 26.19 -25.18
CA MET A 607 24.06 26.98 -24.66
C MET A 607 24.16 28.35 -25.26
N PHE A 608 24.78 29.27 -24.51
CA PHE A 608 25.19 30.57 -25.04
C PHE A 608 26.58 30.50 -25.63
N CYS A 609 26.77 31.17 -26.79
CA CYS A 609 28.06 31.33 -27.42
C CYS A 609 28.43 32.79 -27.52
N VAL A 610 29.49 33.20 -26.83
CA VAL A 610 30.10 34.50 -26.92
C VAL A 610 31.38 34.36 -27.73
N ARG A 611 31.54 35.11 -28.83
CA ARG A 611 32.69 34.95 -29.73
C ARG A 611 33.40 36.27 -29.98
N VAL A 612 34.68 36.26 -29.68
CA VAL A 612 35.58 37.42 -29.91
C VAL A 612 36.95 36.91 -30.30
N ALA A 613 37.67 37.67 -31.15
CA ALA A 613 39.03 37.27 -31.60
C ALA A 613 39.96 37.09 -30.37
N GLY A 614 40.63 35.92 -30.31
CA GLY A 614 41.53 35.58 -29.22
C GLY A 614 40.86 35.19 -27.92
N SER A 615 39.52 35.06 -27.87
CA SER A 615 38.73 34.72 -26.66
C SER A 615 39.03 35.59 -25.43
N VAL A 616 39.28 36.90 -25.68
CA VAL A 616 39.57 37.91 -24.63
C VAL A 616 38.27 38.44 -24.01
N VAL A 617 38.39 39.10 -22.84
CA VAL A 617 37.23 39.67 -22.14
C VAL A 617 37.21 41.18 -22.20
N ASN A 618 36.05 41.79 -22.16
CA ASN A 618 35.76 43.20 -21.97
C ASN A 618 34.42 43.34 -21.25
N ASN A 619 34.02 44.59 -20.92
CA ASN A 619 32.82 44.88 -20.17
C ASN A 619 31.53 44.29 -20.82
N ASP A 620 31.42 44.34 -22.16
CA ASP A 620 30.23 43.81 -22.87
C ASP A 620 30.18 42.27 -22.80
N ILE A 621 31.35 41.62 -22.87
CA ILE A 621 31.46 40.16 -22.73
C ILE A 621 31.19 39.74 -21.29
N LEU A 622 31.74 40.46 -20.28
CA LEU A 622 31.45 40.23 -18.87
C LEU A 622 29.94 40.34 -18.60
N ALA A 623 29.32 41.42 -19.04
CA ALA A 623 27.86 41.62 -18.88
C ALA A 623 27.05 40.53 -19.54
N SER A 624 27.50 40.02 -20.70
CA SER A 624 26.84 38.88 -21.40
C SER A 624 26.97 37.56 -20.62
N ILE A 625 28.11 37.30 -19.99
CA ILE A 625 28.34 36.11 -19.16
C ILE A 625 27.56 36.23 -17.86
N GLU A 626 27.53 37.44 -17.21
CA GLU A 626 26.70 37.71 -16.05
C GLU A 626 25.21 37.48 -16.34
N TYR A 627 24.71 37.96 -17.48
CA TYR A 627 23.34 37.70 -17.92
C TYR A 627 23.07 36.19 -18.06
N ALA A 628 23.99 35.48 -18.71
CA ALA A 628 23.87 34.05 -18.91
C ALA A 628 23.78 33.26 -17.57
N CYS A 629 24.64 33.57 -16.61
CA CYS A 629 24.75 32.82 -15.37
C CYS A 629 23.76 33.32 -14.31
N ASN A 630 23.68 34.65 -14.09
CA ASN A 630 22.87 35.20 -13.01
C ASN A 630 21.37 35.28 -13.37
N VAL A 631 21.04 35.68 -14.60
CA VAL A 631 19.65 35.88 -15.03
C VAL A 631 19.06 34.60 -15.60
N VAL A 632 19.76 33.93 -16.55
CA VAL A 632 19.26 32.78 -17.27
C VAL A 632 19.67 31.47 -16.61
N LYS A 633 20.53 31.50 -15.60
CA LYS A 633 20.92 30.36 -14.73
C LYS A 633 21.75 29.29 -15.44
N ALA A 634 22.57 29.65 -16.42
CA ALA A 634 23.60 28.75 -16.96
C ALA A 634 24.57 28.34 -15.83
N LYS A 635 24.98 27.09 -15.81
CA LYS A 635 25.72 26.48 -14.69
C LYS A 635 27.25 26.46 -14.92
N LEU A 636 27.70 26.61 -16.15
CA LEU A 636 29.12 26.46 -16.50
C LEU A 636 29.57 27.56 -17.45
N ILE A 637 30.72 28.14 -17.15
CA ILE A 637 31.47 29.06 -18.04
C ILE A 637 32.66 28.29 -18.61
N VAL A 638 32.79 28.25 -19.94
CA VAL A 638 33.92 27.62 -20.62
C VAL A 638 34.67 28.67 -21.43
N ILE A 639 35.97 28.79 -21.18
CA ILE A 639 36.87 29.62 -21.98
C ILE A 639 37.57 28.71 -22.99
N LEU A 640 37.17 28.84 -24.25
CA LEU A 640 37.66 27.97 -25.33
C LEU A 640 38.71 28.66 -26.17
N GLY A 641 39.98 28.38 -25.87
CA GLY A 641 41.09 28.70 -26.76
C GLY A 641 41.18 27.67 -27.88
N HIS A 642 41.93 28.02 -28.95
CA HIS A 642 42.17 27.06 -30.03
C HIS A 642 43.59 27.16 -30.62
N THR A 643 44.12 26.05 -31.12
CA THR A 643 45.41 26.03 -31.78
C THR A 643 45.38 26.85 -33.07
N ARG A 644 46.51 27.44 -33.43
CA ARG A 644 46.66 28.29 -34.63
C ARG A 644 45.72 29.50 -34.67
N CYS A 645 45.47 30.12 -33.55
CA CYS A 645 44.63 31.29 -33.46
C CYS A 645 45.31 32.53 -34.10
N GLY A 646 44.66 33.09 -35.14
CA GLY A 646 45.20 34.21 -35.87
C GLY A 646 45.37 35.50 -35.01
N ALA A 647 44.48 35.73 -34.01
CA ALA A 647 44.60 36.83 -33.08
C ALA A 647 45.82 36.69 -32.15
N ILE A 648 46.08 35.48 -31.65
CA ILE A 648 47.25 35.18 -30.81
C ILE A 648 48.55 35.33 -31.66
N GLN A 649 48.53 34.81 -32.89
CA GLN A 649 49.69 35.00 -33.81
C GLN A 649 50.00 36.48 -34.05
N ALA A 650 48.96 37.28 -34.35
CA ALA A 650 49.10 38.74 -34.55
C ALA A 650 49.62 39.46 -33.30
N ALA A 651 49.18 39.02 -32.11
CA ALA A 651 49.67 39.59 -30.83
C ALA A 651 51.15 39.23 -30.61
N CYS A 652 51.58 37.98 -30.89
CA CYS A 652 52.96 37.54 -30.81
C CYS A 652 53.88 38.30 -31.78
N ASP A 653 53.36 38.69 -32.94
CA ASP A 653 54.10 39.46 -33.94
C ASP A 653 54.06 40.99 -33.69
N GLY A 654 53.36 41.44 -32.62
CA GLY A 654 53.28 42.88 -32.23
C GLY A 654 52.55 43.73 -33.27
N ILE A 655 51.53 43.22 -33.94
CA ILE A 655 50.79 43.94 -34.98
C ILE A 655 49.99 45.10 -34.37
N GLU A 656 50.19 46.29 -34.86
CA GLU A 656 49.44 47.50 -34.46
C GLU A 656 48.60 47.98 -35.65
N LYS A 657 47.27 47.95 -35.51
CA LYS A 657 46.38 48.39 -36.59
C LYS A 657 44.98 48.74 -36.04
N GLY A 658 44.69 50.07 -35.93
CA GLY A 658 43.37 50.51 -35.52
C GLY A 658 42.86 49.87 -34.24
N HIS A 659 41.59 49.48 -34.18
CA HIS A 659 40.97 48.82 -33.01
C HIS A 659 41.50 47.40 -32.72
N ILE A 660 42.21 46.78 -33.66
CA ILE A 660 42.88 45.50 -33.45
C ILE A 660 43.96 45.63 -32.36
N THR A 661 44.66 46.75 -32.30
CA THR A 661 45.70 47.04 -31.30
C THR A 661 45.19 46.91 -29.89
N GLU A 662 44.02 47.50 -29.58
CA GLU A 662 43.39 47.40 -28.26
C GLU A 662 43.03 45.98 -27.88
N LEU A 663 42.51 45.21 -28.83
CA LEU A 663 42.19 43.81 -28.64
C LEU A 663 43.46 42.97 -28.38
N LEU A 664 44.50 43.14 -29.18
CA LEU A 664 45.76 42.41 -29.05
C LEU A 664 46.50 42.75 -27.75
N ASN A 665 46.40 43.99 -27.27
CA ASN A 665 46.95 44.38 -25.98
C ASN A 665 46.40 43.58 -24.80
N LYS A 666 45.17 43.04 -24.89
CA LYS A 666 44.59 42.15 -23.87
C LYS A 666 45.29 40.79 -23.83
N ILE A 667 45.96 40.35 -24.91
CA ILE A 667 46.69 39.11 -24.97
C ILE A 667 48.15 39.29 -24.48
N LYS A 668 48.65 40.51 -24.43
CA LYS A 668 50.03 40.84 -24.05
C LYS A 668 50.48 40.25 -22.70
N PRO A 669 49.66 40.23 -21.64
CA PRO A 669 50.05 39.60 -20.37
C PRO A 669 50.37 38.11 -20.53
N ALA A 670 49.63 37.39 -21.40
CA ALA A 670 49.90 35.96 -21.69
C ALA A 670 51.21 35.76 -22.47
N ILE A 671 51.60 36.72 -23.35
CA ILE A 671 52.87 36.67 -24.06
C ILE A 671 54.02 36.91 -23.07
N GLU A 672 53.87 37.83 -22.15
CA GLU A 672 54.89 38.17 -21.15
C GLU A 672 55.08 37.02 -20.14
N ALA A 673 53.99 36.35 -19.76
CA ALA A 673 54.01 35.20 -18.85
C ALA A 673 54.61 33.91 -19.48
N GLU A 674 54.66 33.81 -20.81
CA GLU A 674 55.24 32.65 -21.49
C GLU A 674 56.78 32.72 -21.41
N THR A 675 57.40 31.86 -20.62
CA THR A 675 58.84 31.77 -20.39
C THR A 675 59.52 30.50 -20.93
N GLN A 676 58.73 29.55 -21.40
CA GLN A 676 59.25 28.24 -21.87
C GLN A 676 59.96 28.38 -23.20
N THR A 677 59.53 29.32 -24.06
CA THR A 677 60.11 29.51 -25.36
C THR A 677 61.16 30.63 -25.29
N THR A 678 62.43 30.28 -25.42
CA THR A 678 63.54 31.20 -25.31
C THR A 678 64.00 31.79 -26.63
N THR A 679 63.68 31.15 -27.76
CA THR A 679 64.06 31.54 -29.11
C THR A 679 62.87 31.54 -30.06
N ASN A 680 62.90 32.36 -31.12
CA ASN A 680 61.85 32.45 -32.12
C ASN A 680 60.45 32.70 -31.54
N ARG A 681 60.32 33.71 -30.71
CA ARG A 681 59.06 34.16 -30.09
C ARG A 681 58.21 34.97 -31.08
N THR A 682 57.78 34.34 -32.17
CA THR A 682 56.98 34.98 -33.22
C THR A 682 55.69 34.21 -33.49
N GLY A 683 54.74 34.79 -34.20
CA GLY A 683 53.49 34.14 -34.61
C GLY A 683 53.68 32.93 -35.57
N GLN A 684 54.90 32.78 -36.11
CA GLN A 684 55.28 31.65 -36.96
C GLN A 684 55.66 30.38 -36.15
N ASN A 685 56.01 30.56 -34.88
CA ASN A 685 56.33 29.42 -34.00
C ASN A 685 55.07 28.83 -33.40
N THR A 686 54.61 27.70 -33.92
CA THR A 686 53.37 27.06 -33.49
C THR A 686 53.40 26.63 -32.04
N THR A 687 54.53 26.25 -31.48
CA THR A 687 54.69 25.87 -30.07
C THR A 687 54.50 27.08 -29.20
N PHE A 688 55.22 28.19 -29.49
CA PHE A 688 55.09 29.44 -28.79
C PHE A 688 53.62 29.97 -28.79
N VAL A 689 53.00 30.02 -29.98
CA VAL A 689 51.61 30.44 -30.13
C VAL A 689 50.65 29.56 -29.33
N THR A 690 50.89 28.24 -29.28
CA THR A 690 50.05 27.34 -28.48
C THR A 690 50.21 27.58 -26.97
N ASN A 691 51.43 27.75 -26.47
CA ASN A 691 51.71 28.10 -25.11
C ASN A 691 51.04 29.42 -24.71
N VAL A 692 51.23 30.47 -25.56
CA VAL A 692 50.57 31.77 -25.34
C VAL A 692 49.05 31.62 -25.38
N THR A 693 48.49 30.74 -26.23
CA THR A 693 47.03 30.46 -26.26
C THR A 693 46.54 29.86 -24.94
N GLN A 694 47.27 28.91 -24.35
CA GLN A 694 46.93 28.33 -23.06
C GLN A 694 47.00 29.34 -21.92
N LEU A 695 48.06 30.14 -21.87
CA LEU A 695 48.21 31.22 -20.90
C LEU A 695 47.11 32.29 -21.03
N ASN A 696 46.72 32.63 -22.28
CA ASN A 696 45.62 33.55 -22.52
C ASN A 696 44.27 33.01 -22.05
N VAL A 697 44.03 31.68 -22.15
CA VAL A 697 42.85 31.02 -21.56
C VAL A 697 42.87 31.20 -20.04
N ALA A 698 43.99 30.89 -19.36
CA ALA A 698 44.14 31.03 -17.92
C ALA A 698 43.98 32.50 -17.49
N HIS A 699 44.58 33.43 -18.22
CA HIS A 699 44.44 34.85 -17.98
C HIS A 699 43.00 35.37 -18.13
N THR A 700 42.27 34.85 -19.11
CA THR A 700 40.84 35.17 -19.31
C THR A 700 39.97 34.61 -18.19
N VAL A 701 40.25 33.38 -17.71
CA VAL A 701 39.59 32.80 -16.52
C VAL A 701 39.81 33.68 -15.29
N HIS A 702 41.08 34.10 -15.06
CA HIS A 702 41.44 35.01 -13.98
C HIS A 702 40.66 36.34 -14.07
N ASN A 703 40.62 36.97 -15.25
CA ASN A 703 39.96 38.29 -15.42
C ASN A 703 38.45 38.17 -15.15
N ILE A 704 37.77 37.14 -15.65
CA ILE A 704 36.33 36.95 -15.42
C ILE A 704 36.04 36.81 -13.93
N TYR A 705 36.85 36.07 -13.19
CA TYR A 705 36.69 35.88 -11.76
C TYR A 705 36.90 37.17 -10.97
N HIS A 706 37.89 37.97 -11.31
CA HIS A 706 38.27 39.18 -10.55
C HIS A 706 37.53 40.45 -11.00
N GLU A 707 37.16 40.56 -12.28
CA GLU A 707 36.52 41.78 -12.79
C GLU A 707 34.99 41.77 -12.61
N SER A 708 34.37 40.62 -12.33
CA SER A 708 32.94 40.50 -12.06
C SER A 708 32.66 40.01 -10.63
N GLU A 709 32.24 40.92 -9.77
CA GLU A 709 31.85 40.60 -8.39
C GLU A 709 30.68 39.58 -8.33
N ILE A 710 29.77 39.64 -9.31
CA ILE A 710 28.61 38.72 -9.42
C ILE A 710 29.10 37.29 -9.69
N LEU A 711 29.93 37.12 -10.72
CA LEU A 711 30.43 35.79 -11.10
C LEU A 711 31.39 35.23 -10.05
N HIS A 712 32.23 36.08 -9.45
CA HIS A 712 33.11 35.75 -8.34
C HIS A 712 32.32 35.03 -7.21
N ARG A 713 31.29 35.73 -6.69
CA ARG A 713 30.45 35.17 -5.63
C ARG A 713 29.75 33.84 -6.05
N MET A 714 29.18 33.80 -7.25
CA MET A 714 28.50 32.57 -7.73
C MET A 714 29.45 31.39 -7.88
N ILE A 715 30.74 31.63 -8.21
CA ILE A 715 31.77 30.59 -8.27
C ILE A 715 32.15 30.14 -6.86
N ASP A 716 32.31 31.07 -5.93
CA ASP A 716 32.66 30.77 -4.55
C ASP A 716 31.58 30.01 -3.82
N ASP A 717 30.31 30.30 -4.11
CA ASP A 717 29.13 29.62 -3.57
C ASP A 717 28.79 28.29 -4.27
N ASP A 718 29.64 27.83 -5.21
CA ASP A 718 29.42 26.61 -6.01
C ASP A 718 28.12 26.59 -6.84
N GLU A 719 27.51 27.77 -7.08
CA GLU A 719 26.31 27.86 -7.92
C GLU A 719 26.64 27.63 -9.40
N ILE A 720 27.82 28.07 -9.83
CA ILE A 720 28.37 27.91 -11.18
C ILE A 720 29.84 27.52 -11.10
N ALA A 721 30.39 27.03 -12.23
CA ALA A 721 31.82 26.81 -12.35
C ALA A 721 32.38 27.54 -13.60
N ILE A 722 33.70 27.76 -13.59
CA ILE A 722 34.45 28.25 -14.74
C ILE A 722 35.62 27.32 -15.04
N VAL A 723 35.79 26.99 -16.33
CA VAL A 723 36.88 26.10 -16.78
C VAL A 723 37.53 26.64 -18.05
N GLY A 724 38.80 26.35 -18.21
CA GLY A 724 39.54 26.60 -19.44
C GLY A 724 39.71 25.37 -20.30
N ALA A 725 39.59 25.52 -21.61
CA ALA A 725 39.75 24.43 -22.56
C ALA A 725 40.51 24.88 -23.82
N LEU A 726 41.16 23.93 -24.45
CA LEU A 726 41.89 24.12 -25.73
C LEU A 726 41.31 23.21 -26.82
N TYR A 727 40.81 23.81 -27.87
CA TYR A 727 40.36 23.11 -29.07
C TYR A 727 41.50 23.00 -30.10
N ASP A 728 41.79 21.77 -30.52
CA ASP A 728 42.77 21.56 -31.59
C ASP A 728 42.05 21.52 -32.93
N VAL A 729 42.34 22.53 -33.77
CA VAL A 729 41.74 22.64 -35.12
C VAL A 729 42.15 21.53 -36.11
N ASN A 730 43.19 20.73 -35.81
CA ASN A 730 43.60 19.62 -36.67
C ASN A 730 42.81 18.34 -36.33
N SER A 731 42.64 18.04 -35.05
CA SER A 731 41.99 16.80 -34.60
C SER A 731 40.54 16.97 -34.25
N GLY A 732 40.05 18.18 -34.00
CA GLY A 732 38.69 18.44 -33.51
C GLY A 732 38.51 18.18 -32.02
N ARG A 733 39.56 17.81 -31.30
CA ARG A 733 39.51 17.47 -29.89
C ARG A 733 39.53 18.71 -29.03
N VAL A 734 38.69 18.72 -27.99
CA VAL A 734 38.72 19.65 -26.86
C VAL A 734 39.44 18.98 -25.70
N VAL A 735 40.44 19.71 -25.12
CA VAL A 735 41.19 19.27 -23.95
C VAL A 735 40.95 20.27 -22.84
N TYR A 736 40.39 19.78 -21.74
CA TYR A 736 40.26 20.59 -20.50
C TYR A 736 41.57 20.50 -19.70
N LYS A 737 42.00 21.62 -19.12
CA LYS A 737 43.24 21.66 -18.38
C LYS A 737 43.04 22.36 -17.05
N ASN A 738 43.72 21.90 -16.01
CA ASN A 738 43.61 22.48 -14.66
C ASN A 738 44.20 23.90 -14.58
N TYR A 739 45.04 24.38 -15.32
CA TYR A 739 45.65 25.72 -15.27
C TYR A 739 46.04 26.19 -13.86
N GLU A 740 46.29 25.32 -12.88
CA GLU A 740 46.50 25.66 -11.48
C GLU A 740 47.71 26.61 -11.32
N GLN A 741 48.85 26.24 -11.89
CA GLN A 741 50.06 27.03 -11.81
C GLN A 741 49.92 28.36 -12.57
N GLU A 742 49.33 28.30 -13.74
CA GLU A 742 49.13 29.48 -14.59
C GLU A 742 48.18 30.51 -13.92
N LEU A 743 47.13 30.02 -13.23
CA LEU A 743 46.21 30.89 -12.48
C LEU A 743 46.93 31.56 -11.29
N ILE A 744 47.75 30.81 -10.56
CA ILE A 744 48.54 31.33 -9.44
C ILE A 744 49.55 32.35 -9.95
N ASP A 745 50.19 32.14 -11.10
CA ASP A 745 51.15 33.06 -11.68
C ASP A 745 50.52 34.42 -12.06
N PHE A 746 49.23 34.42 -12.48
CA PHE A 746 48.53 35.68 -12.80
C PHE A 746 47.98 36.44 -11.58
N GLY A 747 47.55 35.76 -10.51
CA GLY A 747 46.84 36.39 -9.39
C GLY A 747 47.47 36.16 -8.00
N GLY A 748 48.59 35.43 -7.90
CA GLY A 748 49.21 35.07 -6.63
C GLY A 748 48.32 34.22 -5.75
N GLU A 749 48.48 34.35 -4.44
CA GLU A 749 47.68 33.56 -3.47
C GLU A 749 46.17 33.80 -3.58
N SER A 750 45.73 34.95 -4.11
CA SER A 750 44.30 35.24 -4.30
C SER A 750 43.62 34.32 -5.32
N ASN A 751 44.35 33.67 -6.20
CA ASN A 751 43.85 32.70 -7.17
C ASN A 751 43.89 31.24 -6.69
N SER A 752 44.38 30.97 -5.49
CA SER A 752 44.45 29.62 -4.97
C SER A 752 43.05 28.99 -4.82
N VAL A 753 42.05 29.77 -4.40
CA VAL A 753 40.64 29.32 -4.30
C VAL A 753 40.08 29.03 -5.69
N LEU A 754 40.26 29.91 -6.67
CA LEU A 754 39.82 29.70 -8.05
C LEU A 754 40.44 28.45 -8.65
N ALA A 755 41.75 28.25 -8.47
CA ALA A 755 42.48 27.09 -8.98
C ALA A 755 41.91 25.76 -8.36
N GLN A 756 41.63 25.74 -7.06
CA GLN A 756 40.99 24.63 -6.38
C GLN A 756 39.57 24.35 -6.93
N LYS A 757 38.76 25.38 -7.15
CA LYS A 757 37.41 25.24 -7.72
C LYS A 757 37.43 24.67 -9.13
N VAL A 758 38.36 25.15 -9.99
CA VAL A 758 38.57 24.58 -11.35
C VAL A 758 38.98 23.12 -11.27
N ALA A 759 39.95 22.78 -10.42
CA ALA A 759 40.41 21.41 -10.23
C ALA A 759 39.27 20.48 -9.74
N HIS A 760 38.48 20.94 -8.77
CA HIS A 760 37.38 20.20 -8.19
C HIS A 760 36.35 19.77 -9.27
N VAL A 761 35.90 20.71 -10.09
CA VAL A 761 34.91 20.44 -11.15
C VAL A 761 35.46 19.46 -12.20
N LEU A 762 36.74 19.59 -12.57
CA LEU A 762 37.40 18.70 -13.52
C LEU A 762 37.56 17.26 -12.95
N GLN A 763 37.84 17.13 -11.63
CA GLN A 763 37.90 15.83 -10.94
C GLN A 763 36.52 15.17 -10.83
N GLU A 764 35.49 15.93 -10.43
CA GLU A 764 34.10 15.43 -10.39
C GLU A 764 33.65 14.95 -11.79
N ALA A 765 34.02 15.69 -12.83
CA ALA A 765 33.74 15.30 -14.22
C ALA A 765 34.67 14.16 -14.73
N LYS A 766 35.66 13.70 -13.95
CA LYS A 766 36.63 12.68 -14.32
C LYS A 766 37.44 13.02 -15.57
N LEU A 767 37.80 14.28 -15.75
CA LEU A 767 38.55 14.78 -16.89
C LEU A 767 40.03 15.01 -16.60
N ILE A 768 40.41 14.94 -15.33
CA ILE A 768 41.79 14.94 -14.82
C ILE A 768 41.96 13.92 -13.68
#